data_9b669b25cae87969735a8ecca850b96b
#
_entry.id   9b669b25cae87969735a8ecca850b96b
#
_cell.length_a   1.000
_cell.length_b   1.000
_cell.length_c   1.000
_cell.angle_alpha   90.00
_cell.angle_beta   90.00
_cell.angle_gamma   90.00
#
_symmetry.space_group_name_H-M   'P 1'
#
loop_
_entity.id
_entity.type
_entity.pdbx_description
1 polymer ?
#
loop_
_entity_poly.entity_id
_entity_poly.type
_entity_poly.pdbx_seq_one_letter_code
_entity_poly.pdbx_strand_id
1 'polypeptide(L)'
;MKEDKRKKKKQKKNRRNKKKKKQKEEETRQKENKENKKKKKQKNMIVCIAEKPSVAKDIARIIGATSARDGYMEGNGYQVTWTFGHLCTLKEPNDYTENWKRWSLSALPMIPPRFGIKLIDDSGIKKQFAVIERLMQAADSIINCGDAGQEGELIQRWVMQMAQAKCPVKRLWISSMTDEAIREGFEALKDQASYQPLYLAGLSRAIGDWILGMNATRLYTLKYGQNRQVLSIGRVQTPTLALIVNRQKEIDNFKPEPYWVLSTVYRDTLFTATKGKFTSKEEGEAAFSTIADKPFTVTSVEKKNGTEAPKQLFDLTSLQVECNRKFGYSAETTLNIVQTLYEKKLSTYPRVDTQYLSDDIYPKCPSILAGLVGYDDVLEPLKGKNLKKSKKVFDTSKVTDHHAIIPTGVPARGLTDMERNVYNLIALRFISVFYPDCKFSTTTVLGKVEDVEFKVSGKEILSPGWRLVYMRNVDKDTVVSKPDTDEEDSKKGDEERTLPSFVKGESGPHTPTLTEKQTTPPKYYTEATLLRAMETAGKFVEDETLRAALKENGIGRPSSRAGIIETLFKRRYIRRERKNLVATATGIELIDTIHEELLKSCELTGIWEKKLRDIEHKKYDPAMFINELKQQITDIVNDVLRDNSNRHVTITTEEDLKKRPAKKTAAAKSTATRKKPAAKKQTDKAAPASTGASAAPASSIPSAPDGALSPDPLVGQPCPVCGQGHIIKGKTAYGCSRWREGCTFRKAF
;
A
#
# COMPACT_ATOMS: atom_id res chain seq x y z
N MET A 1 62.85 55.91 71.33
CA MET A 1 61.56 56.44 70.80
C MET A 1 61.45 56.48 69.26
N LYS A 2 62.55 56.68 68.47
CA LYS A 2 62.41 56.65 66.97
C LYS A 2 62.33 55.24 66.36
N GLU A 3 62.94 54.23 66.95
CA GLU A 3 62.93 52.83 66.46
C GLU A 3 61.59 52.13 66.68
N ASP A 4 60.96 52.40 67.77
CA ASP A 4 59.60 51.80 68.07
C ASP A 4 58.53 52.33 67.13
N LYS A 5 58.61 53.59 66.72
CA LYS A 5 57.68 54.16 65.72
C LYS A 5 57.89 53.55 64.33
N ARG A 6 59.13 53.17 63.98
CA ARG A 6 59.43 52.46 62.70
C ARG A 6 58.90 51.00 62.70
N LYS A 7 59.08 50.29 63.82
CA LYS A 7 58.55 48.92 63.97
C LYS A 7 56.98 48.86 63.92
N LYS A 8 56.29 49.80 64.60
CA LYS A 8 54.86 49.96 64.55
C LYS A 8 54.33 50.34 63.13
N LYS A 9 55.03 51.15 62.39
CA LYS A 9 54.73 51.56 61.00
C LYS A 9 54.86 50.34 60.03
N LYS A 10 55.93 49.53 60.22
CA LYS A 10 56.21 48.31 59.41
C LYS A 10 55.14 47.21 59.70
N GLN A 11 54.78 47.08 60.93
CA GLN A 11 53.68 46.10 61.29
C GLN A 11 52.30 46.54 60.79
N LYS A 12 51.97 47.83 60.78
CA LYS A 12 50.75 48.39 60.24
C LYS A 12 50.70 48.24 58.71
N LYS A 13 51.84 48.39 58.03
CA LYS A 13 51.95 48.17 56.59
C LYS A 13 51.81 46.72 56.20
N ASN A 14 52.40 45.79 56.98
CA ASN A 14 52.29 44.38 56.78
C ASN A 14 50.85 43.86 57.04
N ARG A 15 50.16 44.39 58.09
CA ARG A 15 48.72 44.06 58.31
C ARG A 15 47.85 44.59 57.21
N ARG A 16 48.13 45.75 56.63
CA ARG A 16 47.37 46.32 55.51
C ARG A 16 47.57 45.53 54.22
N ASN A 17 48.80 45.07 53.97
CA ASN A 17 49.13 44.22 52.82
C ASN A 17 48.52 42.82 52.96
N LYS A 18 48.49 42.24 54.16
CA LYS A 18 47.85 40.97 54.43
C LYS A 18 46.29 41.00 54.27
N LYS A 19 45.69 42.16 54.67
CA LYS A 19 44.23 42.38 54.40
C LYS A 19 43.92 42.53 52.92
N LYS A 20 44.74 43.31 52.19
CA LYS A 20 44.57 43.48 50.75
C LYS A 20 44.76 42.17 50.00
N LYS A 21 45.69 41.30 50.42
CA LYS A 21 45.92 40.01 49.82
C LYS A 21 44.74 39.08 50.07
N LYS A 22 44.19 39.03 51.28
CA LYS A 22 42.98 38.26 51.61
C LYS A 22 41.75 38.76 50.84
N GLN A 23 41.58 40.07 50.70
CA GLN A 23 40.47 40.62 49.89
C GLN A 23 40.57 40.25 48.41
N LYS A 24 41.77 40.30 47.86
CA LYS A 24 42.00 39.90 46.46
C LYS A 24 41.77 38.40 46.22
N GLU A 25 42.18 37.56 47.19
CA GLU A 25 41.91 36.09 47.16
C GLU A 25 40.44 35.77 47.28
N GLU A 26 39.68 36.53 48.09
CA GLU A 26 38.23 36.36 48.26
C GLU A 26 37.43 36.84 47.05
N GLU A 27 37.86 37.97 46.42
CA GLU A 27 37.30 38.45 45.15
C GLU A 27 37.57 37.48 43.96
N THR A 28 38.75 36.85 43.92
CA THR A 28 39.08 35.84 42.94
C THR A 28 38.22 34.58 43.14
N ARG A 29 38.09 34.09 44.37
CA ARG A 29 37.18 32.96 44.70
C ARG A 29 35.70 33.26 44.39
N GLN A 30 35.25 34.49 44.63
CA GLN A 30 33.89 34.90 44.30
C GLN A 30 33.66 34.96 42.78
N LYS A 31 34.68 35.39 42.00
CA LYS A 31 34.66 35.37 40.53
C LYS A 31 34.64 33.92 39.97
N GLU A 32 35.54 33.08 40.48
CA GLU A 32 35.58 31.65 40.14
C GLU A 32 34.25 30.91 40.50
N ASN A 33 33.69 31.20 41.67
CA ASN A 33 32.39 30.66 42.07
C ASN A 33 31.22 31.21 41.21
N LYS A 34 31.29 32.47 40.76
CA LYS A 34 30.29 33.02 39.81
C LYS A 34 30.45 32.42 38.41
N GLU A 35 31.66 32.17 37.99
CA GLU A 35 31.97 31.54 36.69
C GLU A 35 31.60 30.05 36.70
N ASN A 36 31.88 29.33 37.78
CA ASN A 36 31.46 27.96 37.99
C ASN A 36 29.94 27.84 38.18
N LYS A 37 29.25 28.81 38.78
CA LYS A 37 27.77 28.89 38.83
C LYS A 37 27.18 29.23 37.45
N LYS A 38 27.87 30.03 36.61
CA LYS A 38 27.47 30.26 35.20
C LYS A 38 27.66 29.00 34.36
N LYS A 39 28.78 28.28 34.51
CA LYS A 39 29.03 26.99 33.83
C LYS A 39 28.06 25.91 34.30
N LYS A 40 27.68 25.84 35.58
CA LYS A 40 26.62 24.93 36.09
C LYS A 40 25.19 25.33 35.69
N LYS A 41 24.96 26.57 35.20
CA LYS A 41 23.66 27.01 34.67
C LYS A 41 23.54 26.87 33.15
N GLN A 42 24.57 26.39 32.46
CA GLN A 42 24.40 25.91 31.11
C GLN A 42 23.58 24.61 31.20
N LYS A 43 22.23 24.74 31.10
CA LYS A 43 21.33 23.62 30.99
C LYS A 43 21.84 22.73 29.87
N ASN A 44 22.17 21.47 30.16
CA ASN A 44 22.46 20.50 29.10
C ASN A 44 21.31 20.53 28.09
N MET A 45 21.61 20.91 26.86
CA MET A 45 20.62 21.00 25.79
C MET A 45 20.54 19.66 25.08
N ILE A 46 19.39 19.01 25.21
CA ILE A 46 19.13 17.72 24.57
C ILE A 46 18.27 17.94 23.33
N VAL A 47 18.76 17.51 22.17
CA VAL A 47 18.02 17.57 20.91
C VAL A 47 17.36 16.23 20.65
N CYS A 48 16.02 16.21 20.57
CA CYS A 48 15.24 15.06 20.09
C CYS A 48 14.92 15.26 18.61
N ILE A 49 15.13 14.23 17.79
CA ILE A 49 14.77 14.27 16.39
C ILE A 49 13.79 13.15 16.06
N ALA A 50 12.57 13.50 15.63
CA ALA A 50 11.52 12.58 15.22
C ALA A 50 11.40 12.53 13.69
N GLU A 51 10.75 11.49 13.15
CA GLU A 51 10.61 11.33 11.70
C GLU A 51 9.54 12.24 11.10
N LYS A 52 8.58 12.70 11.92
CA LYS A 52 7.42 13.49 11.47
C LYS A 52 7.07 14.61 12.45
N PRO A 53 6.53 15.74 11.95
CA PRO A 53 6.14 16.87 12.82
C PRO A 53 5.10 16.49 13.87
N SER A 54 4.15 15.58 13.56
CA SER A 54 3.12 15.13 14.51
C SER A 54 3.73 14.39 15.69
N VAL A 55 4.61 13.41 15.39
CA VAL A 55 5.34 12.62 16.39
C VAL A 55 6.21 13.53 17.28
N ALA A 56 6.93 14.49 16.68
CA ALA A 56 7.73 15.45 17.41
C ALA A 56 6.88 16.28 18.41
N LYS A 57 5.69 16.73 17.99
CA LYS A 57 4.79 17.51 18.86
C LYS A 57 4.24 16.68 20.02
N ASP A 58 3.91 15.40 19.77
CA ASP A 58 3.44 14.50 20.83
C ASP A 58 4.55 14.22 21.85
N ILE A 59 5.76 13.93 21.40
CA ILE A 59 6.95 13.79 22.27
C ILE A 59 7.19 15.09 23.03
N ALA A 60 7.23 16.24 22.36
CA ALA A 60 7.48 17.54 22.96
C ALA A 60 6.49 17.86 24.09
N ARG A 61 5.21 17.57 23.87
CA ARG A 61 4.16 17.74 24.89
C ARG A 61 4.45 16.91 26.16
N ILE A 62 4.85 15.65 25.98
CA ILE A 62 5.09 14.72 27.08
C ILE A 62 6.33 15.10 27.91
N ILE A 63 7.41 15.54 27.24
CA ILE A 63 8.65 15.91 27.94
C ILE A 63 8.68 17.39 28.40
N GLY A 64 7.61 18.15 28.14
CA GLY A 64 7.47 19.53 28.57
C GLY A 64 8.17 20.57 27.66
N ALA A 65 8.48 20.23 26.40
CA ALA A 65 9.01 21.16 25.42
C ALA A 65 7.87 21.84 24.63
N THR A 66 7.10 22.71 25.30
CA THR A 66 5.82 23.23 24.79
C THR A 66 5.93 24.53 23.96
N SER A 67 7.10 25.21 23.97
CA SER A 67 7.28 26.46 23.23
C SER A 67 7.57 26.20 21.75
N ALA A 68 6.66 26.60 20.87
CA ALA A 68 6.83 26.43 19.42
C ALA A 68 7.87 27.43 18.86
N ARG A 69 8.73 26.93 17.98
CA ARG A 69 9.73 27.67 17.22
C ARG A 69 9.62 27.27 15.73
N ASP A 70 10.28 28.03 14.86
CA ASP A 70 10.35 27.66 13.44
C ASP A 70 11.19 26.37 13.27
N GLY A 71 10.54 25.27 12.91
CA GLY A 71 11.15 23.96 12.68
C GLY A 71 11.42 23.12 13.94
N TYR A 72 11.05 23.54 15.16
CA TYR A 72 11.19 22.74 16.39
C TYR A 72 10.31 23.23 17.54
N MET A 73 10.21 22.42 18.60
CA MET A 73 9.60 22.76 19.90
C MET A 73 10.68 22.86 20.96
N GLU A 74 10.53 23.73 21.96
CA GLU A 74 11.54 23.98 22.98
C GLU A 74 10.94 24.04 24.39
N GLY A 75 11.64 23.54 25.38
CA GLY A 75 11.28 23.64 26.79
C GLY A 75 11.92 22.53 27.61
N ASN A 76 11.93 22.73 28.95
CA ASN A 76 12.43 21.75 29.91
C ASN A 76 13.84 21.18 29.63
N GLY A 77 14.73 21.93 28.95
CA GLY A 77 16.07 21.47 28.56
C GLY A 77 16.11 20.65 27.26
N TYR A 78 14.96 20.50 26.57
CA TYR A 78 14.84 19.80 25.32
C TYR A 78 14.54 20.72 24.15
N GLN A 79 15.07 20.37 22.99
CA GLN A 79 14.67 20.90 21.68
C GLN A 79 14.22 19.73 20.82
N VAL A 80 12.94 19.68 20.43
CA VAL A 80 12.34 18.57 19.69
C VAL A 80 12.13 19.04 18.26
N THR A 81 12.91 18.53 17.34
CA THR A 81 12.82 18.79 15.89
C THR A 81 12.33 17.54 15.15
N TRP A 82 12.16 17.64 13.84
CA TRP A 82 11.60 16.58 13.02
C TRP A 82 12.15 16.60 11.59
N THR A 83 12.01 15.45 10.93
CA THR A 83 12.15 15.34 9.49
C THR A 83 10.76 15.26 8.82
N PHE A 84 10.74 15.19 7.49
CA PHE A 84 9.52 14.94 6.69
C PHE A 84 9.59 13.56 6.02
N GLY A 85 10.04 12.54 6.75
CA GLY A 85 10.58 11.33 6.18
C GLY A 85 12.02 11.57 5.71
N HIS A 86 12.39 11.05 4.54
CA HIS A 86 13.72 11.27 3.99
C HIS A 86 14.01 12.75 3.68
N LEU A 87 15.02 13.33 4.34
CA LEU A 87 15.65 14.60 3.93
C LEU A 87 16.90 14.34 3.09
N CYS A 88 17.50 13.17 3.23
CA CYS A 88 18.72 12.76 2.53
C CYS A 88 18.41 11.58 1.58
N THR A 89 19.20 11.48 0.52
CA THR A 89 19.21 10.38 -0.43
C THR A 89 20.65 9.98 -0.76
N LEU A 90 20.86 8.81 -1.35
CA LEU A 90 22.16 8.48 -1.95
C LEU A 90 22.46 9.45 -3.10
N LYS A 91 23.73 9.75 -3.29
CA LYS A 91 24.21 10.53 -4.43
C LYS A 91 23.78 9.88 -5.75
N GLU A 92 23.45 10.69 -6.73
CA GLU A 92 23.16 10.23 -8.09
C GLU A 92 24.46 9.97 -8.86
N PRO A 93 24.42 9.25 -9.99
CA PRO A 93 25.63 8.95 -10.77
C PRO A 93 26.47 10.18 -11.11
N ASN A 94 25.84 11.29 -11.50
CA ASN A 94 26.52 12.54 -11.83
C ASN A 94 27.18 13.25 -10.64
N ASP A 95 26.77 12.93 -9.40
CA ASP A 95 27.42 13.47 -8.19
C ASP A 95 28.77 12.79 -7.89
N TYR A 96 29.07 11.66 -8.56
CA TYR A 96 30.35 10.96 -8.44
C TYR A 96 31.34 11.33 -9.55
N THR A 97 30.87 11.43 -10.80
CA THR A 97 31.68 11.78 -11.97
C THR A 97 30.82 12.33 -13.09
N GLU A 98 31.31 13.37 -13.80
CA GLU A 98 30.63 13.91 -14.99
C GLU A 98 30.44 12.87 -16.10
N ASN A 99 31.32 11.85 -16.19
CA ASN A 99 31.19 10.76 -17.15
C ASN A 99 29.88 9.97 -16.99
N TRP A 100 29.30 9.91 -15.80
CA TRP A 100 28.04 9.24 -15.53
C TRP A 100 26.80 10.12 -15.75
N LYS A 101 26.99 11.40 -16.11
CA LYS A 101 25.91 12.31 -16.43
C LYS A 101 25.21 11.91 -17.73
N ARG A 102 25.99 11.60 -18.77
CA ARG A 102 25.45 11.03 -20.01
C ARG A 102 25.25 9.54 -19.86
N TRP A 103 24.13 9.06 -20.35
CA TRP A 103 23.87 7.65 -20.41
C TRP A 103 24.68 7.05 -21.57
N SER A 104 25.58 6.12 -21.26
CA SER A 104 26.44 5.41 -22.20
C SER A 104 26.63 3.98 -21.76
N LEU A 105 26.61 3.03 -22.70
CA LEU A 105 26.90 1.62 -22.41
C LEU A 105 28.34 1.43 -21.91
N SER A 106 29.27 2.24 -22.40
CA SER A 106 30.69 2.19 -21.99
C SER A 106 30.94 2.67 -20.55
N ALA A 107 29.95 3.33 -19.94
CA ALA A 107 30.05 3.80 -18.55
C ALA A 107 29.48 2.77 -17.54
N LEU A 108 29.00 1.62 -18.01
CA LEU A 108 28.41 0.56 -17.17
C LEU A 108 29.44 -0.55 -16.92
N PRO A 109 29.44 -1.18 -15.74
CA PRO A 109 28.59 -0.85 -14.58
C PRO A 109 29.09 0.40 -13.82
N MET A 110 28.14 1.23 -13.36
CA MET A 110 28.43 2.34 -12.47
C MET A 110 28.50 1.84 -11.02
N ILE A 111 29.71 1.71 -10.52
CA ILE A 111 29.96 1.25 -9.14
C ILE A 111 30.86 2.30 -8.45
N PRO A 112 30.30 3.17 -7.60
CA PRO A 112 31.08 4.12 -6.85
C PRO A 112 32.05 3.41 -5.89
N PRO A 113 33.29 3.90 -5.72
CA PRO A 113 34.23 3.33 -4.75
C PRO A 113 33.71 3.43 -3.31
N ARG A 114 32.95 4.50 -3.02
CA ARG A 114 32.26 4.73 -1.77
C ARG A 114 30.93 5.42 -2.02
N PHE A 115 29.84 4.88 -1.45
CA PHE A 115 28.53 5.51 -1.52
C PHE A 115 28.46 6.73 -0.61
N GLY A 116 27.97 7.83 -1.13
CA GLY A 116 27.74 9.08 -0.40
C GLY A 116 26.27 9.43 -0.35
N ILE A 117 25.93 10.32 0.56
CA ILE A 117 24.58 10.88 0.72
C ILE A 117 24.57 12.35 0.33
N LYS A 118 23.40 12.86 -0.04
CA LYS A 118 23.14 14.28 -0.29
C LYS A 118 21.75 14.65 0.21
N LEU A 119 21.51 15.95 0.47
CA LEU A 119 20.16 16.45 0.71
C LEU A 119 19.32 16.33 -0.57
N ILE A 120 18.05 16.02 -0.40
CA ILE A 120 17.06 16.09 -1.48
C ILE A 120 16.91 17.57 -1.88
N ASP A 121 16.89 17.86 -3.18
CA ASP A 121 16.81 19.20 -3.72
C ASP A 121 15.38 19.76 -3.66
N ASP A 122 14.96 20.11 -2.45
CA ASP A 122 13.68 20.74 -2.13
C ASP A 122 13.90 21.90 -1.15
N SER A 123 13.23 23.02 -1.37
CA SER A 123 13.42 24.24 -0.56
C SER A 123 12.95 24.07 0.89
N GLY A 124 11.86 23.34 1.12
CA GLY A 124 11.33 23.04 2.45
C GLY A 124 12.25 22.12 3.23
N ILE A 125 12.78 21.09 2.55
CA ILE A 125 13.78 20.16 3.10
C ILE A 125 15.05 20.92 3.49
N LYS A 126 15.58 21.77 2.62
CA LYS A 126 16.78 22.57 2.91
C LYS A 126 16.57 23.50 4.09
N LYS A 127 15.40 24.15 4.18
CA LYS A 127 15.04 25.03 5.31
C LYS A 127 15.00 24.24 6.62
N GLN A 128 14.33 23.10 6.65
CA GLN A 128 14.21 22.26 7.85
C GLN A 128 15.57 21.67 8.25
N PHE A 129 16.37 21.23 7.28
CA PHE A 129 17.70 20.71 7.54
C PHE A 129 18.63 21.75 8.18
N ALA A 130 18.58 23.01 7.74
CA ALA A 130 19.36 24.08 8.35
C ALA A 130 19.00 24.30 9.83
N VAL A 131 17.71 24.12 10.20
CA VAL A 131 17.30 24.14 11.60
C VAL A 131 17.90 22.96 12.37
N ILE A 132 17.77 21.75 11.83
CA ILE A 132 18.28 20.51 12.45
C ILE A 132 19.81 20.61 12.64
N GLU A 133 20.55 21.00 11.62
CA GLU A 133 22.01 21.16 11.65
C GLU A 133 22.44 22.09 12.76
N ARG A 134 21.86 23.29 12.84
CA ARG A 134 22.15 24.28 13.90
C ARG A 134 21.87 23.72 15.30
N LEU A 135 20.74 23.01 15.49
CA LEU A 135 20.38 22.42 16.77
C LEU A 135 21.36 21.31 17.17
N MET A 136 21.70 20.41 16.25
CA MET A 136 22.61 19.28 16.52
C MET A 136 24.06 19.73 16.77
N GLN A 137 24.53 20.79 16.12
CA GLN A 137 25.85 21.33 16.34
C GLN A 137 26.00 22.02 17.73
N ALA A 138 24.86 22.48 18.29
CA ALA A 138 24.78 23.09 19.61
C ALA A 138 24.38 22.14 20.73
N ALA A 139 24.04 20.89 20.41
CA ALA A 139 23.53 19.91 21.36
C ALA A 139 24.62 19.30 22.23
N ASP A 140 24.35 19.10 23.52
CA ASP A 140 25.17 18.29 24.42
C ASP A 140 24.92 16.78 24.24
N SER A 141 23.71 16.41 23.85
CA SER A 141 23.33 15.05 23.48
C SER A 141 22.11 15.05 22.52
N ILE A 142 21.97 13.96 21.76
CA ILE A 142 20.84 13.76 20.86
C ILE A 142 20.07 12.52 21.28
N ILE A 143 18.73 12.59 21.16
CA ILE A 143 17.84 11.44 21.24
C ILE A 143 17.23 11.21 19.86
N ASN A 144 17.59 10.08 19.25
CA ASN A 144 17.01 9.63 18.01
C ASN A 144 15.63 9.03 18.30
N CYS A 145 14.58 9.73 17.87
CA CYS A 145 13.16 9.36 18.02
C CYS A 145 12.53 8.97 16.67
N GLY A 146 13.33 8.45 15.73
CA GLY A 146 12.82 7.90 14.47
C GLY A 146 11.91 6.69 14.70
N ASP A 147 11.08 6.34 13.72
CA ASP A 147 10.20 5.17 13.80
C ASP A 147 11.02 3.90 14.11
N ALA A 148 10.40 2.95 14.81
CA ALA A 148 11.08 1.75 15.34
C ALA A 148 11.29 0.69 14.22
N GLY A 149 12.13 0.98 13.24
CA GLY A 149 12.40 0.08 12.11
C GLY A 149 13.67 0.47 11.33
N GLN A 150 14.04 -0.37 10.34
CA GLN A 150 15.21 -0.14 9.49
C GLN A 150 15.17 1.21 8.78
N GLU A 151 13.98 1.64 8.32
CA GLU A 151 13.80 2.89 7.57
C GLU A 151 13.98 4.10 8.48
N GLY A 152 13.30 4.13 9.63
CA GLY A 152 13.43 5.23 10.60
C GLY A 152 14.86 5.36 11.14
N GLU A 153 15.57 4.24 11.32
CA GLU A 153 16.98 4.25 11.71
C GLU A 153 17.84 4.85 10.59
N LEU A 154 17.61 4.48 9.32
CA LEU A 154 18.36 4.99 8.17
C LEU A 154 18.14 6.50 7.98
N ILE A 155 16.88 6.95 8.00
CA ILE A 155 16.52 8.37 7.84
C ILE A 155 17.25 9.23 8.86
N GLN A 156 17.16 8.88 10.14
CA GLN A 156 17.71 9.70 11.20
C GLN A 156 19.25 9.69 11.20
N ARG A 157 19.87 8.53 10.94
CA ARG A 157 21.33 8.43 10.85
C ARG A 157 21.91 9.25 9.71
N TRP A 158 21.26 9.24 8.55
CA TRP A 158 21.70 10.06 7.42
C TRP A 158 21.60 11.56 7.73
N VAL A 159 20.54 11.98 8.39
CA VAL A 159 20.38 13.40 8.80
C VAL A 159 21.41 13.79 9.84
N MET A 160 21.67 12.98 10.87
CA MET A 160 22.70 13.23 11.87
C MET A 160 24.11 13.25 11.25
N GLN A 161 24.38 12.38 10.27
CA GLN A 161 25.65 12.35 9.53
C GLN A 161 25.83 13.61 8.69
N MET A 162 24.77 14.06 7.98
CA MET A 162 24.81 15.30 7.18
C MET A 162 24.98 16.54 8.06
N ALA A 163 24.33 16.58 9.22
CA ALA A 163 24.45 17.64 10.21
C ALA A 163 25.78 17.60 10.98
N GLN A 164 26.63 16.60 10.72
CA GLN A 164 27.94 16.41 11.39
C GLN A 164 27.83 16.38 12.92
N ALA A 165 26.78 15.73 13.44
CA ALA A 165 26.56 15.60 14.87
C ALA A 165 27.73 14.86 15.55
N LYS A 166 28.29 15.43 16.63
CA LYS A 166 29.48 14.93 17.33
C LYS A 166 29.18 14.48 18.77
N CYS A 167 28.02 14.86 19.30
CA CYS A 167 27.64 14.56 20.66
C CYS A 167 27.11 13.10 20.81
N PRO A 168 27.03 12.57 22.04
CA PRO A 168 26.45 11.25 22.29
C PRO A 168 24.99 11.15 21.82
N VAL A 169 24.62 9.98 21.26
CA VAL A 169 23.28 9.74 20.75
C VAL A 169 22.65 8.57 21.49
N LYS A 170 21.46 8.80 22.03
CA LYS A 170 20.58 7.76 22.59
C LYS A 170 19.44 7.47 21.61
N ARG A 171 18.82 6.32 21.74
CA ARG A 171 17.70 5.83 20.91
C ARG A 171 16.45 5.63 21.74
N LEU A 172 15.39 6.34 21.38
CA LEU A 172 14.04 6.07 21.82
C LEU A 172 13.45 4.99 20.93
N TRP A 173 13.11 3.83 21.49
CA TRP A 173 12.54 2.70 20.74
C TRP A 173 11.15 2.38 21.25
N ILE A 174 10.13 2.85 20.57
CA ILE A 174 8.72 2.66 20.92
C ILE A 174 7.92 2.34 19.66
N SER A 175 6.96 1.43 19.76
CA SER A 175 6.03 1.05 18.69
C SER A 175 4.60 1.57 18.91
N SER A 176 4.40 2.33 19.99
CA SER A 176 3.15 3.01 20.33
C SER A 176 3.40 4.47 20.65
N MET A 177 2.48 5.36 20.27
CA MET A 177 2.54 6.80 20.51
C MET A 177 1.61 7.24 21.66
N THR A 178 1.31 6.33 22.58
CA THR A 178 0.56 6.68 23.80
C THR A 178 1.45 7.45 24.76
N ASP A 179 0.83 8.27 25.62
CA ASP A 179 1.57 9.09 26.59
C ASP A 179 2.43 8.21 27.52
N GLU A 180 1.92 7.05 27.90
CA GLU A 180 2.59 6.06 28.74
C GLU A 180 3.80 5.47 28.01
N ALA A 181 3.62 4.98 26.78
CA ALA A 181 4.69 4.40 25.99
C ALA A 181 5.83 5.39 25.72
N ILE A 182 5.51 6.67 25.49
CA ILE A 182 6.52 7.73 25.35
C ILE A 182 7.29 7.93 26.66
N ARG A 183 6.62 8.03 27.83
CA ARG A 183 7.28 8.21 29.12
C ARG A 183 8.20 7.03 29.44
N GLU A 184 7.69 5.81 29.36
CA GLU A 184 8.46 4.57 29.59
C GLU A 184 9.65 4.47 28.62
N GLY A 185 9.46 4.85 27.37
CA GLY A 185 10.52 4.89 26.37
C GLY A 185 11.64 5.87 26.70
N PHE A 186 11.31 7.05 27.25
CA PHE A 186 12.31 8.03 27.70
C PHE A 186 13.06 7.57 28.98
N GLU A 187 12.44 6.76 29.81
CA GLU A 187 13.10 6.12 30.96
C GLU A 187 14.03 4.97 30.53
N ALA A 188 13.72 4.30 29.40
CA ALA A 188 14.41 3.13 28.87
C ALA A 188 15.28 3.42 27.64
N LEU A 189 15.81 4.64 27.50
CA LEU A 189 16.67 5.03 26.36
C LEU A 189 17.88 4.11 26.22
N LYS A 190 18.12 3.63 25.00
CA LYS A 190 19.25 2.74 24.66
C LYS A 190 20.35 3.51 23.93
N ASP A 191 21.55 2.93 23.91
CA ASP A 191 22.64 3.47 23.11
C ASP A 191 22.39 3.26 21.62
N GLN A 192 22.62 4.30 20.81
CA GLN A 192 22.50 4.25 19.36
C GLN A 192 23.35 3.11 18.74
N ALA A 193 24.49 2.79 19.34
CA ALA A 193 25.38 1.71 18.90
C ALA A 193 24.69 0.33 18.89
N SER A 194 23.71 0.10 19.78
CA SER A 194 22.94 -1.16 19.82
C SER A 194 22.16 -1.42 18.53
N TYR A 195 21.85 -0.37 17.78
CA TYR A 195 21.08 -0.43 16.54
C TYR A 195 21.96 -0.36 15.27
N GLN A 196 23.29 -0.51 15.43
CA GLN A 196 24.22 -0.52 14.30
C GLN A 196 23.91 -1.61 13.26
N PRO A 197 23.59 -2.85 13.61
CA PRO A 197 23.25 -3.87 12.63
C PRO A 197 21.96 -3.55 11.85
N LEU A 198 20.95 -2.98 12.51
CA LEU A 198 19.71 -2.54 11.90
C LEU A 198 19.98 -1.43 10.85
N TYR A 199 20.81 -0.44 11.21
CA TYR A 199 21.25 0.60 10.28
C TYR A 199 21.99 0.02 9.08
N LEU A 200 22.91 -0.95 9.30
CA LEU A 200 23.67 -1.57 8.24
C LEU A 200 22.77 -2.38 7.29
N ALA A 201 21.74 -3.03 7.79
CA ALA A 201 20.75 -3.72 6.96
C ALA A 201 19.96 -2.72 6.08
N GLY A 202 19.49 -1.61 6.66
CA GLY A 202 18.82 -0.54 5.92
C GLY A 202 19.72 0.13 4.87
N LEU A 203 20.96 0.41 5.22
CA LEU A 203 21.98 0.99 4.32
C LEU A 203 22.29 0.03 3.16
N SER A 204 22.50 -1.26 3.45
CA SER A 204 22.78 -2.30 2.45
C SER A 204 21.63 -2.43 1.46
N ARG A 205 20.38 -2.38 1.93
CA ARG A 205 19.19 -2.33 1.08
C ARG A 205 19.21 -1.13 0.14
N ALA A 206 19.43 0.08 0.69
CA ALA A 206 19.42 1.31 -0.11
C ALA A 206 20.53 1.30 -1.17
N ILE A 207 21.73 0.87 -0.82
CA ILE A 207 22.85 0.73 -1.77
C ILE A 207 22.56 -0.32 -2.83
N GLY A 208 22.01 -1.48 -2.43
CA GLY A 208 21.64 -2.54 -3.37
C GLY A 208 20.60 -2.09 -4.39
N ASP A 209 19.51 -1.47 -3.92
CA ASP A 209 18.45 -0.94 -4.80
C ASP A 209 19.00 0.15 -5.73
N TRP A 210 19.99 0.95 -5.30
CA TRP A 210 20.69 1.92 -6.15
C TRP A 210 21.55 1.23 -7.21
N ILE A 211 22.42 0.25 -6.82
CA ILE A 211 23.30 -0.48 -7.74
C ILE A 211 22.46 -1.14 -8.83
N LEU A 212 21.45 -1.92 -8.44
CA LEU A 212 20.60 -2.62 -9.39
C LEU A 212 19.78 -1.65 -10.24
N GLY A 213 19.06 -0.73 -9.61
CA GLY A 213 18.13 0.16 -10.29
C GLY A 213 18.80 1.10 -11.28
N MET A 214 19.92 1.72 -10.90
CA MET A 214 20.65 2.66 -11.79
C MET A 214 21.31 1.94 -12.95
N ASN A 215 21.99 0.83 -12.71
CA ASN A 215 22.70 0.11 -13.76
C ASN A 215 21.74 -0.62 -14.72
N ALA A 216 20.84 -1.45 -14.20
CA ALA A 216 19.93 -2.21 -15.04
C ALA A 216 18.99 -1.29 -15.83
N THR A 217 18.46 -0.22 -15.22
CA THR A 217 17.62 0.74 -15.95
C THR A 217 18.35 1.39 -17.12
N ARG A 218 19.59 1.86 -16.92
CA ARG A 218 20.36 2.48 -18.02
C ARG A 218 20.74 1.45 -19.08
N LEU A 219 21.18 0.27 -18.67
CA LEU A 219 21.57 -0.83 -19.55
C LEU A 219 20.43 -1.22 -20.50
N TYR A 220 19.28 -1.59 -19.95
CA TYR A 220 18.13 -2.02 -20.75
C TYR A 220 17.57 -0.87 -21.59
N THR A 221 17.56 0.35 -21.08
CA THR A 221 17.13 1.54 -21.83
C THR A 221 18.03 1.80 -23.04
N LEU A 222 19.35 1.73 -22.87
CA LEU A 222 20.30 2.01 -23.94
C LEU A 222 20.38 0.87 -24.97
N LYS A 223 20.26 -0.39 -24.54
CA LYS A 223 20.38 -1.55 -25.41
C LYS A 223 19.10 -1.83 -26.19
N TYR A 224 17.94 -1.76 -25.52
CA TYR A 224 16.66 -2.21 -26.06
C TYR A 224 15.60 -1.11 -26.19
N GLY A 225 15.85 0.07 -25.60
CA GLY A 225 14.90 1.17 -25.64
C GLY A 225 14.91 1.91 -26.97
N GLN A 226 13.77 2.51 -27.32
CA GLN A 226 13.60 3.39 -28.47
C GLN A 226 13.12 4.77 -28.02
N ASN A 227 13.36 5.80 -28.85
CA ASN A 227 12.80 7.13 -28.70
C ASN A 227 12.94 7.74 -27.28
N ARG A 228 14.05 7.46 -26.58
CA ARG A 228 14.35 7.96 -25.22
C ARG A 228 13.36 7.48 -24.13
N GLN A 229 12.54 6.48 -24.37
CA GLN A 229 11.69 5.91 -23.32
C GLN A 229 12.55 5.10 -22.34
N VAL A 230 12.48 5.45 -21.07
CA VAL A 230 13.21 4.76 -20.01
C VAL A 230 12.57 3.40 -19.72
N LEU A 231 13.34 2.34 -19.87
CA LEU A 231 12.98 0.98 -19.47
C LEU A 231 13.46 0.74 -18.05
N SER A 232 12.62 1.10 -17.06
CA SER A 232 13.00 0.99 -15.65
C SER A 232 12.96 -0.45 -15.17
N ILE A 233 14.05 -0.87 -14.57
CA ILE A 233 14.25 -2.19 -13.94
C ILE A 233 14.41 -1.98 -12.43
N GLY A 234 13.81 -2.85 -11.62
CA GLY A 234 13.95 -2.78 -10.18
C GLY A 234 13.51 -4.05 -9.49
N ARG A 235 14.11 -4.34 -8.35
CA ARG A 235 13.94 -5.57 -7.57
C ARG A 235 12.48 -5.93 -7.24
N VAL A 236 11.62 -4.95 -7.07
CA VAL A 236 10.19 -5.15 -6.77
C VAL A 236 9.32 -4.84 -7.99
N GLN A 237 9.65 -3.78 -8.72
CA GLN A 237 8.88 -3.34 -9.88
C GLN A 237 8.85 -4.39 -11.00
N THR A 238 9.99 -4.99 -11.33
CA THR A 238 10.09 -5.96 -12.41
C THR A 238 9.33 -7.26 -12.13
N PRO A 239 9.47 -7.92 -10.96
CA PRO A 239 8.64 -9.08 -10.65
C PRO A 239 7.15 -8.74 -10.56
N THR A 240 6.77 -7.55 -10.08
CA THR A 240 5.37 -7.13 -10.08
C THR A 240 4.81 -7.03 -11.51
N LEU A 241 5.58 -6.50 -12.46
CA LEU A 241 5.21 -6.50 -13.88
C LEU A 241 5.14 -7.92 -14.43
N ALA A 242 6.10 -8.79 -14.09
CA ALA A 242 6.15 -10.18 -14.54
C ALA A 242 4.90 -10.97 -14.10
N LEU A 243 4.39 -10.75 -12.88
CA LEU A 243 3.13 -11.36 -12.44
C LEU A 243 1.96 -11.02 -13.38
N ILE A 244 1.85 -9.76 -13.81
CA ILE A 244 0.79 -9.31 -14.71
C ILE A 244 0.98 -9.88 -16.11
N VAL A 245 2.21 -9.85 -16.63
CA VAL A 245 2.55 -10.37 -17.97
C VAL A 245 2.33 -11.88 -18.05
N ASN A 246 2.80 -12.63 -17.06
CA ASN A 246 2.62 -14.08 -17.02
C ASN A 246 1.12 -14.45 -16.96
N ARG A 247 0.33 -13.77 -16.13
CA ARG A 247 -1.12 -13.94 -16.07
C ARG A 247 -1.79 -13.64 -17.42
N GLN A 248 -1.33 -12.60 -18.12
CA GLN A 248 -1.80 -12.27 -19.46
C GLN A 248 -1.51 -13.41 -20.45
N LYS A 249 -0.29 -13.95 -20.42
CA LYS A 249 0.11 -15.09 -21.28
C LYS A 249 -0.68 -16.36 -20.96
N GLU A 250 -0.94 -16.64 -19.67
CA GLU A 250 -1.81 -17.74 -19.25
C GLU A 250 -3.23 -17.60 -19.86
N ILE A 251 -3.80 -16.39 -19.84
CA ILE A 251 -5.11 -16.11 -20.41
C ILE A 251 -5.11 -16.22 -21.93
N ASP A 252 -4.11 -15.63 -22.58
CA ASP A 252 -4.03 -15.59 -24.05
C ASP A 252 -3.75 -16.97 -24.66
N ASN A 253 -3.04 -17.86 -23.97
CA ASN A 253 -2.70 -19.20 -24.39
C ASN A 253 -3.67 -20.27 -23.87
N PHE A 254 -4.69 -19.87 -23.08
CA PHE A 254 -5.62 -20.79 -22.47
C PHE A 254 -6.49 -21.50 -23.52
N LYS A 255 -6.56 -22.82 -23.44
CA LYS A 255 -7.42 -23.65 -24.24
C LYS A 255 -8.53 -24.23 -23.36
N PRO A 256 -9.81 -23.89 -23.61
CA PRO A 256 -10.91 -24.47 -22.88
C PRO A 256 -10.99 -25.99 -23.12
N GLU A 257 -11.08 -26.73 -22.05
CA GLU A 257 -11.30 -28.18 -22.08
C GLU A 257 -12.72 -28.48 -21.59
N PRO A 258 -13.49 -29.32 -22.27
CA PRO A 258 -14.79 -29.72 -21.80
C PRO A 258 -14.69 -30.67 -20.60
N TYR A 259 -15.64 -30.59 -19.71
CA TYR A 259 -15.83 -31.54 -18.62
C TYR A 259 -17.31 -31.63 -18.28
N TRP A 260 -17.72 -32.74 -17.72
CA TRP A 260 -19.12 -32.98 -17.38
C TRP A 260 -19.31 -33.06 -15.86
N VAL A 261 -20.42 -32.52 -15.39
CA VAL A 261 -20.80 -32.52 -13.98
C VAL A 261 -22.13 -33.21 -13.86
N LEU A 262 -22.14 -34.31 -13.12
CA LEU A 262 -23.37 -35.06 -12.80
C LEU A 262 -23.97 -34.46 -11.52
N SER A 263 -25.22 -34.08 -11.61
CA SER A 263 -25.99 -33.56 -10.48
C SER A 263 -27.41 -34.20 -10.51
N THR A 264 -28.09 -34.12 -9.39
CA THR A 264 -29.48 -34.56 -9.30
C THR A 264 -30.29 -33.67 -8.37
N VAL A 265 -31.56 -33.50 -8.68
CA VAL A 265 -32.53 -32.80 -7.82
C VAL A 265 -33.33 -33.83 -7.05
N TYR A 266 -33.24 -33.77 -5.72
CA TYR A 266 -34.05 -34.57 -4.80
C TYR A 266 -34.72 -33.66 -3.78
N ARG A 267 -36.02 -33.69 -3.64
CA ARG A 267 -36.82 -32.81 -2.75
C ARG A 267 -36.44 -31.34 -2.93
N ASP A 268 -36.51 -30.84 -4.17
CA ASP A 268 -36.13 -29.45 -4.57
C ASP A 268 -34.71 -29.00 -4.20
N THR A 269 -33.86 -29.96 -3.88
CA THR A 269 -32.48 -29.70 -3.50
C THR A 269 -31.53 -30.31 -4.52
N LEU A 270 -30.60 -29.46 -5.04
CA LEU A 270 -29.59 -29.88 -5.99
C LEU A 270 -28.41 -30.55 -5.27
N PHE A 271 -28.18 -31.81 -5.57
CA PHE A 271 -27.03 -32.60 -5.14
C PHE A 271 -26.04 -32.74 -6.29
N THR A 272 -24.74 -32.66 -6.00
CA THR A 272 -23.68 -32.86 -6.99
C THR A 272 -22.91 -34.14 -6.68
N ALA A 273 -22.54 -34.91 -7.72
CA ALA A 273 -21.75 -36.11 -7.53
C ALA A 273 -20.41 -35.84 -6.83
N THR A 274 -20.06 -36.70 -5.87
CA THR A 274 -18.82 -36.54 -5.07
C THR A 274 -17.55 -36.69 -5.91
N LYS A 275 -17.62 -37.44 -7.03
CA LYS A 275 -16.55 -37.52 -8.02
C LYS A 275 -16.19 -36.15 -8.64
N GLY A 276 -17.14 -35.22 -8.65
CA GLY A 276 -16.96 -33.83 -9.10
C GLY A 276 -17.02 -33.68 -10.61
N LYS A 277 -15.89 -33.85 -11.31
CA LYS A 277 -15.81 -33.67 -12.77
C LYS A 277 -15.50 -34.98 -13.47
N PHE A 278 -16.22 -35.22 -14.56
CA PHE A 278 -15.90 -36.27 -15.53
C PHE A 278 -15.15 -35.64 -16.69
N THR A 279 -14.00 -36.19 -17.07
CA THR A 279 -13.15 -35.68 -18.16
C THR A 279 -13.50 -36.29 -19.52
N SER A 280 -14.31 -37.36 -19.54
CA SER A 280 -14.86 -38.00 -20.73
C SER A 280 -16.38 -37.94 -20.69
N LYS A 281 -16.99 -37.72 -21.85
CA LYS A 281 -18.43 -37.67 -22.02
C LYS A 281 -19.03 -39.04 -21.77
N GLU A 282 -18.40 -40.07 -22.32
CA GLU A 282 -18.82 -41.48 -22.23
C GLU A 282 -18.89 -41.95 -20.78
N GLU A 283 -17.89 -41.56 -19.96
CA GLU A 283 -17.90 -41.86 -18.53
C GLU A 283 -19.03 -41.15 -17.78
N GLY A 284 -19.30 -39.90 -18.12
CA GLY A 284 -20.42 -39.13 -17.58
C GLY A 284 -21.78 -39.72 -17.97
N GLU A 285 -21.94 -40.09 -19.23
CA GLU A 285 -23.19 -40.71 -19.76
C GLU A 285 -23.42 -42.10 -19.18
N ALA A 286 -22.36 -42.90 -18.99
CA ALA A 286 -22.47 -44.21 -18.33
C ALA A 286 -22.96 -44.04 -16.87
N ALA A 287 -22.36 -43.12 -16.10
CA ALA A 287 -22.79 -42.82 -14.75
C ALA A 287 -24.21 -42.26 -14.69
N PHE A 288 -24.62 -41.44 -15.65
CA PHE A 288 -25.98 -40.91 -15.76
C PHE A 288 -27.00 -42.04 -16.05
N SER A 289 -26.68 -42.92 -17.00
CA SER A 289 -27.56 -44.04 -17.37
C SER A 289 -27.79 -45.04 -16.21
N THR A 290 -26.75 -45.25 -15.39
CA THR A 290 -26.84 -46.12 -14.22
C THR A 290 -27.85 -45.63 -13.18
N ILE A 291 -28.09 -44.32 -13.09
CA ILE A 291 -28.92 -43.69 -12.04
C ILE A 291 -30.28 -43.22 -12.52
N ALA A 292 -30.54 -43.15 -13.83
CA ALA A 292 -31.68 -42.44 -14.40
C ALA A 292 -33.06 -42.93 -13.83
N ASP A 293 -33.24 -44.23 -13.69
CA ASP A 293 -34.52 -44.83 -13.27
C ASP A 293 -34.46 -45.44 -11.86
N LYS A 294 -33.44 -45.12 -11.08
CA LYS A 294 -33.23 -45.68 -9.74
C LYS A 294 -33.57 -44.67 -8.66
N PRO A 295 -34.04 -45.09 -7.47
CA PRO A 295 -34.35 -44.15 -6.40
C PRO A 295 -33.08 -43.58 -5.77
N PHE A 296 -33.09 -42.26 -5.45
CA PHE A 296 -32.08 -41.61 -4.63
C PHE A 296 -32.31 -42.00 -3.15
N THR A 297 -31.25 -42.36 -2.45
CA THR A 297 -31.30 -42.71 -1.04
C THR A 297 -30.32 -41.88 -0.23
N VAL A 298 -30.78 -41.24 0.84
CA VAL A 298 -29.94 -40.47 1.77
C VAL A 298 -29.13 -41.44 2.64
N THR A 299 -27.78 -41.36 2.51
CA THR A 299 -26.87 -42.25 3.24
C THR A 299 -26.37 -41.65 4.55
N SER A 300 -26.21 -40.35 4.61
CA SER A 300 -25.72 -39.65 5.80
C SER A 300 -26.24 -38.22 5.87
N VAL A 301 -26.56 -37.80 7.09
CA VAL A 301 -26.87 -36.40 7.43
C VAL A 301 -26.00 -36.01 8.59
N GLU A 302 -25.05 -35.11 8.36
CA GLU A 302 -24.12 -34.62 9.38
C GLU A 302 -24.34 -33.13 9.63
N LYS A 303 -24.59 -32.78 10.89
CA LYS A 303 -24.74 -31.38 11.33
C LYS A 303 -23.57 -31.00 12.23
N LYS A 304 -22.78 -30.01 11.80
CA LYS A 304 -21.63 -29.49 12.54
C LYS A 304 -21.83 -28.03 12.88
N ASN A 305 -21.69 -27.69 14.18
CA ASN A 305 -21.69 -26.32 14.62
C ASN A 305 -20.28 -25.73 14.51
N GLY A 306 -20.19 -24.50 14.03
CA GLY A 306 -18.96 -23.75 13.88
C GLY A 306 -19.08 -22.33 14.39
N THR A 307 -17.93 -21.68 14.55
CA THR A 307 -17.83 -20.26 14.90
C THR A 307 -16.93 -19.55 13.91
N GLU A 308 -17.27 -18.33 13.56
CA GLU A 308 -16.50 -17.46 12.68
C GLU A 308 -16.14 -16.19 13.45
N ALA A 309 -14.85 -16.00 13.72
CA ALA A 309 -14.35 -14.82 14.41
C ALA A 309 -14.48 -13.56 13.51
N PRO A 310 -14.54 -12.36 14.11
CA PRO A 310 -14.45 -11.10 13.36
C PRO A 310 -13.19 -11.08 12.49
N LYS A 311 -13.27 -10.40 11.34
CA LYS A 311 -12.09 -10.13 10.50
C LYS A 311 -11.09 -9.31 11.31
N GLN A 312 -9.80 -9.54 11.09
CA GLN A 312 -8.73 -8.75 11.71
C GLN A 312 -8.84 -7.27 11.33
N LEU A 313 -8.22 -6.39 12.12
CA LEU A 313 -8.13 -4.97 11.82
C LEU A 313 -7.40 -4.73 10.49
N PHE A 314 -7.37 -3.50 10.04
CA PHE A 314 -6.70 -3.15 8.80
C PHE A 314 -5.22 -2.81 9.00
N ASP A 315 -4.36 -3.45 8.21
CA ASP A 315 -3.12 -2.86 7.72
C ASP A 315 -3.41 -2.05 6.44
N LEU A 316 -2.39 -1.39 5.89
CA LEU A 316 -2.57 -0.60 4.67
C LEU A 316 -3.02 -1.46 3.48
N THR A 317 -2.41 -2.63 3.29
CA THR A 317 -2.70 -3.50 2.15
C THR A 317 -4.14 -4.01 2.18
N SER A 318 -4.59 -4.53 3.31
CA SER A 318 -5.97 -5.04 3.46
C SER A 318 -7.02 -3.93 3.31
N LEU A 319 -6.71 -2.70 3.76
CA LEU A 319 -7.58 -1.54 3.54
C LEU A 319 -7.65 -1.18 2.05
N GLN A 320 -6.52 -1.13 1.35
CA GLN A 320 -6.47 -0.89 -0.09
C GLN A 320 -7.24 -1.94 -0.89
N VAL A 321 -7.08 -3.21 -0.53
CA VAL A 321 -7.84 -4.33 -1.13
C VAL A 321 -9.34 -4.16 -0.94
N GLU A 322 -9.79 -3.86 0.27
CA GLU A 322 -11.22 -3.69 0.57
C GLU A 322 -11.80 -2.45 -0.15
N CYS A 323 -11.06 -1.34 -0.19
CA CYS A 323 -11.47 -0.12 -0.92
C CYS A 323 -11.55 -0.36 -2.43
N ASN A 324 -10.60 -1.09 -3.01
CA ASN A 324 -10.64 -1.42 -4.43
C ASN A 324 -11.81 -2.33 -4.78
N ARG A 325 -12.09 -3.36 -3.94
CA ARG A 325 -13.22 -4.27 -4.14
C ARG A 325 -14.57 -3.54 -4.06
N LYS A 326 -14.79 -2.73 -3.01
CA LYS A 326 -16.08 -2.09 -2.74
C LYS A 326 -16.32 -0.84 -3.58
N PHE A 327 -15.31 -0.01 -3.74
CA PHE A 327 -15.46 1.33 -4.31
C PHE A 327 -14.69 1.51 -5.62
N GLY A 328 -13.84 0.55 -6.01
CA GLY A 328 -12.98 0.68 -7.19
C GLY A 328 -11.84 1.68 -7.02
N TYR A 329 -11.51 2.09 -5.77
CA TYR A 329 -10.42 3.02 -5.52
C TYR A 329 -9.08 2.36 -5.80
N SER A 330 -8.14 3.12 -6.39
CA SER A 330 -6.77 2.64 -6.56
C SER A 330 -6.03 2.55 -5.22
N ALA A 331 -4.95 1.79 -5.19
CA ALA A 331 -4.07 1.69 -4.03
C ALA A 331 -3.53 3.08 -3.61
N GLU A 332 -3.13 3.91 -4.59
CA GLU A 332 -2.67 5.28 -4.35
C GLU A 332 -3.79 6.18 -3.81
N THR A 333 -4.98 6.12 -4.43
CA THR A 333 -6.14 6.90 -3.96
C THR A 333 -6.49 6.55 -2.52
N THR A 334 -6.52 5.26 -2.18
CA THR A 334 -6.80 4.81 -0.81
C THR A 334 -5.73 5.31 0.17
N LEU A 335 -4.46 5.22 -0.20
CA LEU A 335 -3.36 5.72 0.63
C LEU A 335 -3.48 7.23 0.87
N ASN A 336 -3.80 8.02 -0.15
CA ASN A 336 -3.95 9.46 -0.03
C ASN A 336 -5.14 9.83 0.87
N ILE A 337 -6.26 9.10 0.75
CA ILE A 337 -7.43 9.32 1.61
C ILE A 337 -7.11 9.01 3.07
N VAL A 338 -6.53 7.85 3.36
CA VAL A 338 -6.24 7.47 4.75
C VAL A 338 -5.12 8.34 5.35
N GLN A 339 -4.19 8.84 4.53
CA GLN A 339 -3.22 9.85 4.95
C GLN A 339 -3.92 11.16 5.36
N THR A 340 -4.91 11.61 4.59
CA THR A 340 -5.71 12.79 4.93
C THR A 340 -6.51 12.57 6.23
N LEU A 341 -7.09 11.38 6.42
CA LEU A 341 -7.79 11.03 7.67
C LEU A 341 -6.84 11.07 8.88
N TYR A 342 -5.62 10.58 8.71
CA TYR A 342 -4.57 10.66 9.74
C TYR A 342 -4.19 12.11 10.06
N GLU A 343 -4.00 12.96 9.07
CA GLU A 343 -3.67 14.39 9.23
C GLU A 343 -4.80 15.15 9.91
N LYS A 344 -6.06 14.79 9.65
CA LYS A 344 -7.25 15.25 10.36
C LYS A 344 -7.38 14.63 11.77
N LYS A 345 -6.46 13.77 12.20
CA LYS A 345 -6.49 13.04 13.48
C LYS A 345 -7.71 12.12 13.65
N LEU A 346 -8.30 11.63 12.59
CA LEU A 346 -9.47 10.75 12.59
C LEU A 346 -9.09 9.27 12.58
N SER A 347 -7.93 8.92 12.03
CA SER A 347 -7.38 7.57 12.04
C SER A 347 -5.94 7.55 12.56
N THR A 348 -5.46 6.40 12.97
CA THR A 348 -4.05 6.16 13.31
C THR A 348 -3.19 6.14 12.05
N TYR A 349 -1.87 6.01 12.21
CA TYR A 349 -0.91 6.09 11.10
C TYR A 349 -1.21 5.07 10.00
N PRO A 350 -1.26 5.48 8.72
CA PRO A 350 -1.78 4.63 7.65
C PRO A 350 -0.78 3.62 7.07
N ARG A 351 0.52 3.85 7.18
CA ARG A 351 1.54 3.04 6.50
C ARG A 351 2.04 1.90 7.39
N VAL A 352 1.11 1.05 7.80
CA VAL A 352 1.37 -0.05 8.73
C VAL A 352 1.25 -1.40 8.02
N ASP A 353 2.00 -2.37 8.51
CA ASP A 353 2.08 -3.74 8.00
C ASP A 353 1.47 -4.79 8.94
N THR A 354 0.95 -4.36 10.08
CA THR A 354 0.31 -5.23 11.07
C THR A 354 -1.18 -4.99 11.20
N GLN A 355 -1.92 -6.03 11.53
CA GLN A 355 -3.36 -6.03 11.81
C GLN A 355 -3.65 -6.14 13.31
N TYR A 356 -2.63 -5.97 14.14
CA TYR A 356 -2.71 -6.13 15.59
C TYR A 356 -2.58 -4.77 16.31
N LEU A 357 -3.15 -4.72 17.52
CA LEU A 357 -2.96 -3.64 18.47
C LEU A 357 -2.00 -4.09 19.59
N SER A 358 -1.22 -3.17 20.10
CA SER A 358 -0.47 -3.37 21.33
C SER A 358 -1.40 -3.36 22.54
N ASP A 359 -1.01 -4.01 23.62
CA ASP A 359 -1.86 -4.19 24.82
C ASP A 359 -2.22 -2.87 25.52
N ASP A 360 -1.38 -1.83 25.39
CA ASP A 360 -1.59 -0.47 25.93
C ASP A 360 -2.73 0.31 25.25
N ILE A 361 -3.16 -0.15 24.06
CA ILE A 361 -4.32 0.45 23.37
C ILE A 361 -5.65 -0.05 23.97
N TYR A 362 -5.68 -1.26 24.56
CA TYR A 362 -6.92 -1.84 25.05
C TYR A 362 -7.67 -0.95 26.07
N PRO A 363 -7.04 -0.35 27.08
CA PRO A 363 -7.72 0.56 28.02
C PRO A 363 -8.33 1.80 27.36
N LYS A 364 -7.84 2.20 26.17
CA LYS A 364 -8.31 3.38 25.42
C LYS A 364 -9.51 3.05 24.52
N CYS A 365 -9.76 1.77 24.22
CA CYS A 365 -10.83 1.37 23.31
C CYS A 365 -12.23 1.87 23.72
N PRO A 366 -12.64 1.88 25.01
CA PRO A 366 -13.94 2.43 25.38
C PRO A 366 -14.10 3.90 25.01
N SER A 367 -13.08 4.72 25.23
CA SER A 367 -13.12 6.15 24.89
C SER A 367 -13.10 6.38 23.37
N ILE A 368 -12.37 5.56 22.62
CA ILE A 368 -12.35 5.60 21.15
C ILE A 368 -13.75 5.27 20.62
N LEU A 369 -14.39 4.21 21.10
CA LEU A 369 -15.74 3.82 20.69
C LEU A 369 -16.78 4.91 21.03
N ALA A 370 -16.69 5.53 22.21
CA ALA A 370 -17.58 6.62 22.63
C ALA A 370 -17.48 7.87 21.72
N GLY A 371 -16.32 8.09 21.07
CA GLY A 371 -16.11 9.20 20.15
C GLY A 371 -16.62 8.96 18.72
N LEU A 372 -17.09 7.75 18.39
CA LEU A 372 -17.59 7.40 17.05
C LEU A 372 -19.03 7.90 16.86
N VAL A 373 -19.18 9.11 16.32
CA VAL A 373 -20.48 9.73 16.07
C VAL A 373 -21.16 9.07 14.86
N GLY A 374 -22.45 8.77 15.00
CA GLY A 374 -23.27 8.21 13.94
C GLY A 374 -23.18 6.67 13.81
N TYR A 375 -22.64 5.98 14.81
CA TYR A 375 -22.59 4.52 14.91
C TYR A 375 -23.37 3.98 16.11
N ASP A 376 -24.31 4.76 16.66
CA ASP A 376 -25.03 4.48 17.90
C ASP A 376 -25.74 3.12 17.86
N ASP A 377 -26.34 2.78 16.72
CA ASP A 377 -27.05 1.51 16.47
C ASP A 377 -26.16 0.27 16.70
N VAL A 378 -24.89 0.34 16.30
CA VAL A 378 -23.93 -0.76 16.46
C VAL A 378 -23.05 -0.61 17.70
N LEU A 379 -23.07 0.53 18.38
CA LEU A 379 -22.38 0.74 19.65
C LEU A 379 -23.27 0.39 20.85
N GLU A 380 -24.60 0.51 20.75
CA GLU A 380 -25.55 0.25 21.84
C GLU A 380 -25.36 -1.13 22.48
N PRO A 381 -25.18 -2.24 21.69
CA PRO A 381 -24.93 -3.55 22.26
C PRO A 381 -23.63 -3.69 23.07
N LEU A 382 -22.69 -2.75 22.91
CA LEU A 382 -21.40 -2.75 23.60
C LEU A 382 -21.38 -1.84 24.85
N LYS A 383 -22.34 -0.92 24.99
CA LYS A 383 -22.41 0.02 26.10
C LYS A 383 -22.53 -0.71 27.45
N GLY A 384 -21.73 -0.29 28.42
CA GLY A 384 -21.74 -0.85 29.78
C GLY A 384 -21.21 -2.26 29.90
N LYS A 385 -20.69 -2.86 28.83
CA LYS A 385 -20.11 -4.21 28.85
C LYS A 385 -18.59 -4.15 28.86
N ASN A 386 -17.96 -5.14 29.48
CA ASN A 386 -16.52 -5.36 29.31
C ASN A 386 -16.23 -5.74 27.86
N LEU A 387 -15.39 -4.97 27.19
CA LEU A 387 -15.02 -5.23 25.81
C LEU A 387 -14.24 -6.55 25.70
N LYS A 388 -14.50 -7.32 24.64
CA LYS A 388 -13.78 -8.56 24.36
C LYS A 388 -12.30 -8.26 24.07
N LYS A 389 -11.38 -8.76 24.91
CA LYS A 389 -9.92 -8.73 24.64
C LYS A 389 -9.50 -10.06 24.01
N SER A 390 -9.21 -10.05 22.72
CA SER A 390 -8.80 -11.25 21.98
C SER A 390 -7.33 -11.15 21.57
N LYS A 391 -6.54 -12.21 21.77
CA LYS A 391 -5.16 -12.32 21.23
C LYS A 391 -5.09 -12.24 19.70
N LYS A 392 -6.21 -12.42 18.99
CA LYS A 392 -6.30 -12.19 17.54
C LYS A 392 -6.32 -10.71 17.17
N VAL A 393 -6.49 -9.81 18.14
CA VAL A 393 -6.56 -8.36 17.98
C VAL A 393 -5.46 -7.66 18.78
N PHE A 394 -5.26 -8.05 20.04
CA PHE A 394 -4.28 -7.47 20.96
C PHE A 394 -3.12 -8.45 21.16
N ASP A 395 -2.00 -8.16 20.51
CA ASP A 395 -0.76 -8.94 20.60
C ASP A 395 0.42 -8.03 20.32
N THR A 396 1.02 -7.49 21.36
CA THR A 396 2.16 -6.55 21.28
C THR A 396 3.35 -7.16 20.53
N SER A 397 3.54 -8.48 20.59
CA SER A 397 4.66 -9.14 19.90
C SER A 397 4.55 -9.13 18.37
N LYS A 398 3.35 -8.84 17.83
CA LYS A 398 3.06 -8.74 16.39
C LYS A 398 2.91 -7.31 15.91
N VAL A 399 3.15 -6.34 16.77
CA VAL A 399 3.23 -4.92 16.40
C VAL A 399 4.68 -4.60 16.12
N THR A 400 4.94 -4.13 14.90
CA THR A 400 6.27 -3.72 14.43
C THR A 400 6.52 -2.25 14.74
N ASP A 401 6.55 -1.39 13.75
CA ASP A 401 6.79 0.05 13.89
C ASP A 401 5.55 0.78 14.43
N HIS A 402 4.35 0.37 13.99
CA HIS A 402 3.06 0.94 14.38
C HIS A 402 2.00 -0.15 14.46
N HIS A 403 0.96 0.05 15.28
CA HIS A 403 -0.19 -0.85 15.35
C HIS A 403 -1.17 -0.65 14.17
N ALA A 404 -2.16 -1.54 14.05
CA ALA A 404 -3.19 -1.52 13.00
C ALA A 404 -3.91 -0.16 12.88
N ILE A 405 -4.50 0.07 11.69
CA ILE A 405 -5.29 1.28 11.40
C ILE A 405 -6.63 1.20 12.13
N ILE A 406 -6.85 2.14 13.06
CA ILE A 406 -8.09 2.27 13.83
C ILE A 406 -8.54 3.74 13.90
N PRO A 407 -9.81 4.02 14.24
CA PRO A 407 -10.23 5.38 14.57
C PRO A 407 -9.52 5.88 15.84
N THR A 408 -9.43 7.19 15.99
CA THR A 408 -8.83 7.83 17.18
C THR A 408 -9.85 8.21 18.27
N GLY A 409 -11.15 8.12 17.95
CA GLY A 409 -12.22 8.63 18.82
C GLY A 409 -12.52 10.13 18.64
N VAL A 410 -11.79 10.83 17.79
CA VAL A 410 -12.15 12.20 17.40
C VAL A 410 -13.40 12.16 16.52
N PRO A 411 -14.45 12.95 16.81
CA PRO A 411 -15.68 12.98 16.01
C PRO A 411 -15.42 13.34 14.55
N ALA A 412 -15.78 12.45 13.64
CA ALA A 412 -15.56 12.63 12.21
C ALA A 412 -16.62 13.57 11.60
N ARG A 413 -16.23 14.80 11.27
CA ARG A 413 -17.09 15.82 10.68
C ARG A 413 -16.48 16.37 9.40
N GLY A 414 -17.30 16.83 8.46
CA GLY A 414 -16.83 17.49 7.23
C GLY A 414 -16.02 16.58 6.30
N LEU A 415 -16.35 15.29 6.24
CA LEU A 415 -15.72 14.34 5.36
C LEU A 415 -16.33 14.40 3.95
N THR A 416 -15.50 14.34 2.94
CA THR A 416 -15.94 14.03 1.57
C THR A 416 -16.50 12.62 1.51
N ASP A 417 -17.26 12.28 0.47
CA ASP A 417 -17.84 10.95 0.32
C ASP A 417 -16.76 9.85 0.26
N MET A 418 -15.64 10.13 -0.42
CA MET A 418 -14.53 9.20 -0.47
C MET A 418 -13.87 9.00 0.90
N GLU A 419 -13.64 10.06 1.66
CA GLU A 419 -13.11 9.99 3.02
C GLU A 419 -14.08 9.26 3.95
N ARG A 420 -15.39 9.53 3.83
CA ARG A 420 -16.44 8.88 4.61
C ARG A 420 -16.48 7.37 4.33
N ASN A 421 -16.37 6.97 3.08
CA ASN A 421 -16.35 5.56 2.69
C ASN A 421 -15.18 4.82 3.34
N VAL A 422 -13.97 5.39 3.29
CA VAL A 422 -12.77 4.77 3.89
C VAL A 422 -12.85 4.79 5.42
N TYR A 423 -13.30 5.91 6.02
CA TYR A 423 -13.49 6.01 7.46
C TYR A 423 -14.51 4.99 7.99
N ASN A 424 -15.64 4.82 7.29
CA ASN A 424 -16.66 3.84 7.64
C ASN A 424 -16.09 2.40 7.65
N LEU A 425 -15.24 2.03 6.67
CA LEU A 425 -14.58 0.73 6.68
C LEU A 425 -13.73 0.54 7.93
N ILE A 426 -12.95 1.55 8.30
CA ILE A 426 -12.05 1.51 9.47
C ILE A 426 -12.89 1.43 10.75
N ALA A 427 -13.91 2.28 10.91
CA ALA A 427 -14.77 2.33 12.09
C ALA A 427 -15.55 1.02 12.29
N LEU A 428 -16.24 0.52 11.27
CA LEU A 428 -17.01 -0.72 11.36
C LEU A 428 -16.11 -1.93 11.63
N ARG A 429 -14.89 -1.97 11.05
CA ARG A 429 -13.93 -3.02 11.34
C ARG A 429 -13.46 -2.97 12.80
N PHE A 430 -13.20 -1.80 13.34
CA PHE A 430 -12.82 -1.61 14.74
C PHE A 430 -13.96 -1.97 15.71
N ILE A 431 -15.19 -1.59 15.41
CA ILE A 431 -16.35 -1.96 16.24
C ILE A 431 -16.55 -3.49 16.23
N SER A 432 -16.43 -4.12 15.06
CA SER A 432 -16.74 -5.55 14.86
C SER A 432 -15.88 -6.49 15.71
N VAL A 433 -14.62 -6.11 16.04
CA VAL A 433 -13.71 -6.98 16.80
C VAL A 433 -14.11 -7.15 18.27
N PHE A 434 -14.97 -6.29 18.79
CA PHE A 434 -15.50 -6.38 20.16
C PHE A 434 -16.80 -7.20 20.25
N TYR A 435 -17.41 -7.54 19.11
CA TYR A 435 -18.59 -8.38 19.05
C TYR A 435 -18.26 -9.87 19.25
N PRO A 436 -19.23 -10.68 19.69
CA PRO A 436 -19.07 -12.13 19.72
C PRO A 436 -18.86 -12.71 18.33
N ASP A 437 -18.28 -13.91 18.30
CA ASP A 437 -18.13 -14.67 17.05
C ASP A 437 -19.50 -15.00 16.47
N CYS A 438 -19.60 -15.02 15.13
CA CYS A 438 -20.75 -15.54 14.42
C CYS A 438 -20.83 -17.05 14.64
N LYS A 439 -21.99 -17.56 15.09
CA LYS A 439 -22.27 -18.99 15.25
C LYS A 439 -23.08 -19.46 14.07
N PHE A 440 -22.67 -20.57 13.49
CA PHE A 440 -23.37 -21.18 12.38
C PHE A 440 -23.41 -22.69 12.51
N SER A 441 -24.31 -23.31 11.76
CA SER A 441 -24.37 -24.75 11.62
C SER A 441 -24.24 -25.13 10.14
N THR A 442 -23.34 -26.02 9.82
CA THR A 442 -23.20 -26.59 8.48
C THR A 442 -23.86 -27.97 8.49
N THR A 443 -24.85 -28.17 7.63
CA THR A 443 -25.48 -29.45 7.38
C THR A 443 -24.90 -30.00 6.09
N THR A 444 -24.29 -31.19 6.15
CA THR A 444 -23.84 -31.94 4.97
C THR A 444 -24.69 -33.17 4.83
N VAL A 445 -25.29 -33.35 3.66
CA VAL A 445 -26.10 -34.51 3.31
C VAL A 445 -25.40 -35.26 2.21
N LEU A 446 -25.18 -36.55 2.46
CA LEU A 446 -24.70 -37.49 1.46
C LEU A 446 -25.90 -38.36 1.05
N GLY A 447 -25.99 -38.67 -0.23
CA GLY A 447 -26.93 -39.61 -0.77
C GLY A 447 -26.30 -40.43 -1.87
N LYS A 448 -26.92 -41.51 -2.25
CA LYS A 448 -26.44 -42.35 -3.35
C LYS A 448 -27.57 -42.83 -4.23
N VAL A 449 -27.25 -43.11 -5.47
CA VAL A 449 -28.06 -43.88 -6.41
C VAL A 449 -27.13 -44.96 -6.96
N GLU A 450 -27.44 -46.23 -6.69
CA GLU A 450 -26.51 -47.34 -6.92
C GLU A 450 -25.10 -47.03 -6.34
N ASP A 451 -24.07 -47.03 -7.16
CA ASP A 451 -22.69 -46.76 -6.75
C ASP A 451 -22.28 -45.26 -6.86
N VAL A 452 -23.19 -44.42 -7.35
CA VAL A 452 -22.87 -42.97 -7.52
C VAL A 452 -23.28 -42.23 -6.27
N GLU A 453 -22.27 -41.65 -5.60
CA GLU A 453 -22.47 -40.80 -4.42
C GLU A 453 -22.67 -39.33 -4.79
N PHE A 454 -23.60 -38.69 -4.08
CA PHE A 454 -23.94 -37.28 -4.21
C PHE A 454 -23.80 -36.55 -2.88
N LYS A 455 -23.48 -35.27 -2.95
CA LYS A 455 -23.31 -34.40 -1.78
C LYS A 455 -24.04 -33.09 -1.98
N VAL A 456 -24.62 -32.59 -0.88
CA VAL A 456 -25.03 -31.19 -0.73
C VAL A 456 -24.61 -30.67 0.64
N SER A 457 -24.25 -29.40 0.72
CA SER A 457 -23.97 -28.71 1.98
C SER A 457 -24.76 -27.40 2.05
N GLY A 458 -25.24 -27.08 3.24
CA GLY A 458 -25.89 -25.81 3.55
C GLY A 458 -25.34 -25.23 4.83
N LYS A 459 -25.34 -23.90 4.95
CA LYS A 459 -24.88 -23.16 6.11
C LYS A 459 -25.99 -22.26 6.65
N GLU A 460 -26.39 -22.54 7.87
CA GLU A 460 -27.41 -21.79 8.62
C GLU A 460 -26.74 -20.91 9.67
N ILE A 461 -27.03 -19.62 9.69
CA ILE A 461 -26.52 -18.69 10.70
C ILE A 461 -27.39 -18.77 11.96
N LEU A 462 -26.84 -19.31 13.04
CA LEU A 462 -27.53 -19.46 14.32
C LEU A 462 -27.51 -18.17 15.14
N SER A 463 -26.40 -17.44 15.07
CA SER A 463 -26.23 -16.13 15.70
C SER A 463 -25.26 -15.28 14.87
N PRO A 464 -25.68 -14.13 14.35
CA PRO A 464 -24.88 -13.34 13.44
C PRO A 464 -23.62 -12.74 14.10
N GLY A 465 -23.62 -12.52 15.41
CA GLY A 465 -22.46 -11.98 16.12
C GLY A 465 -21.94 -10.69 15.49
N TRP A 466 -20.64 -10.63 15.19
CA TRP A 466 -19.97 -9.47 14.57
C TRP A 466 -20.55 -9.07 13.19
N ARG A 467 -21.22 -9.97 12.51
CA ARG A 467 -21.83 -9.68 11.20
C ARG A 467 -22.93 -8.62 11.28
N LEU A 468 -23.59 -8.47 12.47
CA LEU A 468 -24.59 -7.42 12.72
C LEU A 468 -24.06 -6.03 12.42
N VAL A 469 -22.77 -5.79 12.69
CA VAL A 469 -22.11 -4.48 12.43
C VAL A 469 -22.17 -4.10 10.95
N TYR A 470 -22.18 -5.08 10.04
CA TYR A 470 -22.22 -4.86 8.60
C TYR A 470 -23.63 -5.00 7.98
N MET A 471 -24.62 -5.46 8.77
CA MET A 471 -26.04 -5.51 8.38
C MET A 471 -26.76 -4.19 8.59
N ARG A 472 -26.07 -3.20 9.14
CA ARG A 472 -26.54 -1.84 9.29
C ARG A 472 -27.13 -1.35 7.96
N ASN A 473 -28.34 -0.77 8.00
CA ASN A 473 -28.96 -0.13 6.84
C ASN A 473 -28.04 1.03 6.37
N VAL A 474 -27.09 0.68 5.55
CA VAL A 474 -26.36 1.63 4.74
C VAL A 474 -27.38 2.19 3.75
N ASP A 475 -27.53 3.51 3.72
CA ASP A 475 -28.39 4.24 2.81
C ASP A 475 -28.55 3.49 1.47
N LYS A 476 -29.80 3.33 1.04
CA LYS A 476 -30.19 2.59 -0.17
C LYS A 476 -29.54 3.07 -1.47
N ASP A 477 -28.75 4.13 -1.39
CA ASP A 477 -28.09 4.77 -2.52
C ASP A 477 -26.61 4.35 -2.76
N THR A 478 -26.02 3.55 -1.88
CA THR A 478 -24.76 2.88 -2.22
C THR A 478 -25.07 1.60 -3.00
N VAL A 479 -24.93 1.66 -4.31
CA VAL A 479 -24.90 0.49 -5.19
C VAL A 479 -23.78 -0.44 -4.71
N VAL A 480 -24.09 -1.33 -3.79
CA VAL A 480 -23.24 -2.46 -3.44
C VAL A 480 -23.25 -3.36 -4.66
N SER A 481 -22.26 -3.19 -5.54
CA SER A 481 -21.97 -4.21 -6.53
C SER A 481 -21.87 -5.53 -5.78
N LYS A 482 -22.62 -6.57 -6.28
CA LYS A 482 -22.51 -7.95 -5.78
C LYS A 482 -21.02 -8.24 -5.54
N PRO A 483 -20.65 -8.81 -4.39
CA PRO A 483 -19.25 -9.14 -4.16
C PRO A 483 -18.80 -10.04 -5.31
N ASP A 484 -17.82 -9.56 -6.09
CA ASP A 484 -17.03 -10.44 -6.94
C ASP A 484 -16.34 -11.42 -5.98
N THR A 485 -16.92 -12.58 -5.80
CA THR A 485 -16.30 -13.65 -5.03
C THR A 485 -15.07 -14.09 -5.79
N ASP A 486 -13.90 -13.70 -5.27
CA ASP A 486 -12.63 -14.27 -5.73
C ASP A 486 -12.70 -15.79 -5.50
N GLU A 487 -12.17 -16.57 -6.42
CA GLU A 487 -12.18 -18.05 -6.35
C GLU A 487 -11.52 -18.62 -5.08
N GLU A 488 -10.64 -17.85 -4.42
CA GLU A 488 -10.06 -18.27 -3.13
C GLU A 488 -11.05 -18.17 -1.97
N ASP A 489 -11.99 -17.22 -1.98
CA ASP A 489 -13.07 -17.13 -0.98
C ASP A 489 -14.25 -18.05 -1.33
N SER A 490 -14.48 -18.33 -2.62
CA SER A 490 -15.58 -19.20 -3.07
C SER A 490 -15.30 -20.69 -2.87
N LYS A 491 -14.04 -21.12 -2.75
CA LYS A 491 -13.70 -22.52 -2.44
C LYS A 491 -13.94 -22.92 -0.98
N LYS A 492 -14.30 -21.98 -0.10
CA LYS A 492 -14.62 -22.21 1.32
C LYS A 492 -16.05 -21.86 1.71
N GLY A 493 -16.88 -21.40 0.78
CA GLY A 493 -18.24 -21.00 1.08
C GLY A 493 -19.21 -22.14 0.82
N ASP A 494 -19.55 -22.94 1.84
CA ASP A 494 -20.88 -23.53 1.86
C ASP A 494 -21.87 -22.40 1.61
N GLU A 495 -22.69 -22.48 0.57
CA GLU A 495 -23.67 -21.43 0.28
C GLU A 495 -24.54 -21.22 1.53
N GLU A 496 -24.74 -19.96 1.93
CA GLU A 496 -25.63 -19.62 3.04
C GLU A 496 -27.05 -19.92 2.61
N ARG A 497 -27.41 -21.21 2.68
CA ARG A 497 -28.74 -21.72 2.43
C ARG A 497 -29.13 -22.73 3.50
N THR A 498 -30.38 -22.68 3.93
CA THR A 498 -30.97 -23.67 4.81
C THR A 498 -31.44 -24.85 3.93
N LEU A 499 -30.98 -26.05 4.27
CA LEU A 499 -31.41 -27.24 3.63
C LEU A 499 -32.75 -27.74 4.25
N PRO A 500 -33.62 -28.39 3.47
CA PRO A 500 -34.74 -29.15 4.03
C PRO A 500 -34.26 -30.20 5.05
N SER A 501 -35.13 -30.59 5.94
CA SER A 501 -34.82 -31.67 6.89
C SER A 501 -34.78 -33.00 6.14
N PHE A 502 -33.57 -33.57 6.03
CA PHE A 502 -33.34 -34.90 5.47
C PHE A 502 -33.17 -35.91 6.58
N VAL A 503 -33.61 -37.16 6.34
CA VAL A 503 -33.48 -38.28 7.27
C VAL A 503 -32.64 -39.39 6.63
N LYS A 504 -31.67 -39.93 7.39
CA LYS A 504 -30.87 -41.06 6.92
C LYS A 504 -31.77 -42.26 6.57
N GLY A 505 -31.61 -42.84 5.38
CA GLY A 505 -32.36 -43.95 4.88
C GLY A 505 -33.63 -43.55 4.10
N GLU A 506 -34.01 -42.26 4.07
CA GLU A 506 -35.09 -41.82 3.19
C GLU A 506 -34.72 -42.03 1.73
N SER A 507 -35.70 -42.45 0.93
CA SER A 507 -35.49 -42.73 -0.49
C SER A 507 -36.69 -42.25 -1.31
N GLY A 508 -36.45 -41.90 -2.57
CA GLY A 508 -37.51 -41.43 -3.44
C GLY A 508 -37.03 -41.04 -4.84
N PRO A 509 -37.98 -40.61 -5.69
CA PRO A 509 -37.64 -40.19 -7.05
C PRO A 509 -36.79 -38.96 -7.07
N HIS A 510 -35.89 -38.88 -8.05
CA HIS A 510 -35.02 -37.76 -8.27
C HIS A 510 -34.91 -37.42 -9.77
N THR A 511 -34.34 -36.29 -10.09
CA THR A 511 -34.13 -35.84 -11.48
C THR A 511 -32.65 -35.64 -11.74
N PRO A 512 -31.94 -36.62 -12.33
CA PRO A 512 -30.52 -36.49 -12.66
C PRO A 512 -30.32 -35.59 -13.87
N THR A 513 -29.19 -34.91 -13.91
CA THR A 513 -28.77 -34.02 -15.02
C THR A 513 -27.27 -34.14 -15.21
N LEU A 514 -26.86 -34.43 -16.43
CA LEU A 514 -25.45 -34.34 -16.84
C LEU A 514 -25.24 -33.04 -17.60
N THR A 515 -24.42 -32.15 -17.04
CA THR A 515 -24.17 -30.82 -17.61
C THR A 515 -22.76 -30.76 -18.15
N GLU A 516 -22.61 -30.44 -19.46
CA GLU A 516 -21.35 -30.12 -20.05
C GLU A 516 -20.92 -28.70 -19.65
N LYS A 517 -19.68 -28.55 -19.20
CA LYS A 517 -19.03 -27.27 -18.84
C LYS A 517 -17.65 -27.20 -19.51
N GLN A 518 -17.13 -26.04 -19.60
CA GLN A 518 -15.76 -25.81 -20.08
C GLN A 518 -14.93 -25.16 -18.98
N THR A 519 -13.65 -25.53 -18.90
CA THR A 519 -12.69 -24.83 -18.08
C THR A 519 -12.60 -23.36 -18.53
N THR A 520 -12.36 -22.46 -17.59
CA THR A 520 -12.24 -21.02 -17.86
C THR A 520 -10.83 -20.54 -17.54
N PRO A 521 -10.29 -19.55 -18.31
CA PRO A 521 -9.00 -19.01 -18.00
C PRO A 521 -8.99 -18.34 -16.62
N PRO A 522 -7.81 -18.20 -15.98
CA PRO A 522 -7.72 -17.42 -14.76
C PRO A 522 -8.13 -15.96 -15.03
N LYS A 523 -8.63 -15.28 -14.02
CA LYS A 523 -9.01 -13.86 -14.15
C LYS A 523 -7.80 -12.98 -14.23
N TYR A 524 -7.89 -11.85 -14.97
CA TYR A 524 -6.91 -10.78 -14.91
C TYR A 524 -6.72 -10.29 -13.49
N TYR A 525 -5.52 -9.81 -13.17
CA TYR A 525 -5.33 -9.11 -11.92
C TYR A 525 -6.16 -7.82 -11.88
N THR A 526 -6.75 -7.54 -10.73
CA THR A 526 -7.19 -6.22 -10.30
C THR A 526 -6.13 -5.63 -9.38
N GLU A 527 -6.18 -4.35 -9.02
CA GLU A 527 -5.24 -3.83 -8.01
C GLU A 527 -5.37 -4.57 -6.68
N ALA A 528 -6.58 -4.95 -6.27
CA ALA A 528 -6.81 -5.76 -5.08
C ALA A 528 -6.10 -7.12 -5.13
N THR A 529 -6.27 -7.86 -6.22
CA THR A 529 -5.65 -9.19 -6.36
C THR A 529 -4.15 -9.11 -6.61
N LEU A 530 -3.65 -8.06 -7.27
CA LEU A 530 -2.23 -7.81 -7.42
C LEU A 530 -1.56 -7.47 -6.06
N LEU A 531 -2.18 -6.61 -5.25
CA LEU A 531 -1.69 -6.30 -3.90
C LEU A 531 -1.59 -7.57 -3.04
N ARG A 532 -2.60 -8.46 -3.12
CA ARG A 532 -2.55 -9.77 -2.45
C ARG A 532 -1.45 -10.67 -3.00
N ALA A 533 -1.27 -10.70 -4.32
CA ALA A 533 -0.17 -11.47 -4.94
C ALA A 533 1.19 -10.94 -4.49
N MET A 534 1.39 -9.63 -4.41
CA MET A 534 2.61 -9.03 -3.87
C MET A 534 2.82 -9.38 -2.39
N GLU A 535 1.78 -9.33 -1.58
CA GLU A 535 1.82 -9.66 -0.15
C GLU A 535 2.13 -11.15 0.08
N THR A 536 1.56 -12.03 -0.72
CA THR A 536 1.75 -13.48 -0.61
C THR A 536 2.73 -14.04 -1.63
N ALA A 537 3.70 -13.22 -2.07
CA ALA A 537 4.63 -13.55 -3.14
C ALA A 537 5.49 -14.82 -2.86
N GLY A 538 5.64 -15.19 -1.60
CA GLY A 538 6.26 -16.46 -1.23
C GLY A 538 5.58 -17.70 -1.83
N LYS A 539 4.29 -17.61 -2.22
CA LYS A 539 3.58 -18.70 -2.91
C LYS A 539 4.14 -19.02 -4.30
N PHE A 540 4.84 -18.06 -4.91
CA PHE A 540 5.46 -18.21 -6.23
C PHE A 540 6.92 -18.66 -6.16
N VAL A 541 7.44 -18.97 -4.98
CA VAL A 541 8.83 -19.37 -4.72
C VAL A 541 8.86 -20.81 -4.27
N GLU A 542 9.69 -21.64 -4.91
CA GLU A 542 9.80 -23.07 -4.60
C GLU A 542 10.64 -23.33 -3.35
N ASP A 543 11.75 -22.60 -3.17
CA ASP A 543 12.62 -22.72 -2.01
C ASP A 543 11.90 -22.34 -0.71
N GLU A 544 11.87 -23.25 0.25
CA GLU A 544 11.15 -23.08 1.51
C GLU A 544 11.77 -21.99 2.39
N THR A 545 13.07 -21.80 2.35
CA THR A 545 13.76 -20.77 3.16
C THR A 545 13.49 -19.37 2.61
N LEU A 546 13.46 -19.22 1.29
CA LEU A 546 13.09 -17.97 0.61
C LEU A 546 11.59 -17.69 0.76
N ARG A 547 10.76 -18.73 0.70
CA ARG A 547 9.33 -18.63 0.99
C ARG A 547 9.08 -18.11 2.40
N ALA A 548 9.81 -18.64 3.39
CA ALA A 548 9.74 -18.17 4.77
C ALA A 548 10.21 -16.72 4.92
N ALA A 549 11.27 -16.32 4.19
CA ALA A 549 11.74 -14.93 4.19
C ALA A 549 10.70 -13.93 3.60
N LEU A 550 9.94 -14.37 2.60
CA LEU A 550 8.87 -13.57 1.97
C LEU A 550 7.53 -13.62 2.72
N LYS A 551 7.37 -14.52 3.70
CA LYS A 551 6.09 -14.73 4.40
C LYS A 551 5.62 -13.48 5.17
N GLU A 552 6.53 -12.70 5.70
CA GLU A 552 6.21 -11.53 6.51
C GLU A 552 5.86 -10.30 5.66
N ASN A 553 6.63 -10.06 4.59
CA ASN A 553 6.53 -8.81 3.83
C ASN A 553 6.15 -8.99 2.36
N GLY A 554 6.21 -10.19 1.81
CA GLY A 554 6.04 -10.43 0.38
C GLY A 554 7.09 -9.68 -0.46
N ILE A 555 6.69 -9.15 -1.63
CA ILE A 555 7.50 -8.23 -2.41
C ILE A 555 7.01 -6.79 -2.23
N GLY A 556 7.93 -5.91 -1.88
CA GLY A 556 7.65 -4.51 -1.57
C GLY A 556 6.94 -4.33 -0.22
N ARG A 557 7.35 -3.31 0.53
CA ARG A 557 6.67 -2.92 1.76
C ARG A 557 5.27 -2.36 1.45
N PRO A 558 4.28 -2.51 2.33
CA PRO A 558 2.93 -1.97 2.12
C PRO A 558 2.92 -0.51 1.69
N SER A 559 3.79 0.32 2.30
CA SER A 559 3.93 1.75 1.97
C SER A 559 4.42 2.03 0.55
N SER A 560 5.13 1.11 -0.10
CA SER A 560 5.72 1.30 -1.44
C SER A 560 4.92 0.65 -2.57
N ARG A 561 4.06 -0.34 -2.28
CA ARG A 561 3.31 -1.09 -3.32
C ARG A 561 2.47 -0.21 -4.23
N ALA A 562 1.74 0.75 -3.66
CA ALA A 562 0.95 1.71 -4.44
C ALA A 562 1.80 2.49 -5.44
N GLY A 563 2.93 3.05 -4.99
CA GLY A 563 3.87 3.79 -5.84
C GLY A 563 4.51 2.92 -6.94
N ILE A 564 4.76 1.63 -6.65
CA ILE A 564 5.25 0.67 -7.64
C ILE A 564 4.20 0.46 -8.74
N ILE A 565 2.94 0.18 -8.37
CA ILE A 565 1.84 -0.01 -9.31
C ILE A 565 1.65 1.25 -10.17
N GLU A 566 1.64 2.44 -9.56
CA GLU A 566 1.53 3.69 -10.31
C GLU A 566 2.75 3.93 -11.23
N THR A 567 3.94 3.47 -10.84
CA THR A 567 5.12 3.54 -11.72
C THR A 567 4.93 2.67 -12.96
N LEU A 568 4.34 1.48 -12.85
CA LEU A 568 4.02 0.64 -14.01
C LEU A 568 3.06 1.35 -14.98
N PHE A 569 2.06 2.09 -14.47
CA PHE A 569 1.17 2.91 -15.29
C PHE A 569 1.91 4.10 -15.93
N LYS A 570 2.69 4.86 -15.15
CA LYS A 570 3.48 6.00 -15.63
C LYS A 570 4.46 5.61 -16.73
N ARG A 571 5.04 4.40 -16.63
CA ARG A 571 5.94 3.83 -17.65
C ARG A 571 5.19 3.19 -18.81
N ARG A 572 3.86 3.14 -18.78
CA ARG A 572 3.00 2.52 -19.79
C ARG A 572 3.28 1.03 -19.99
N TYR A 573 3.73 0.34 -18.96
CA TYR A 573 3.91 -1.12 -18.99
C TYR A 573 2.58 -1.85 -18.82
N ILE A 574 1.63 -1.23 -18.13
CA ILE A 574 0.28 -1.74 -17.90
C ILE A 574 -0.77 -0.64 -18.15
N ARG A 575 -1.99 -1.07 -18.39
CA ARG A 575 -3.17 -0.19 -18.48
C ARG A 575 -4.34 -0.75 -17.69
N ARG A 576 -5.30 0.10 -17.33
CA ARG A 576 -6.56 -0.33 -16.74
C ARG A 576 -7.60 -0.58 -17.84
N GLU A 577 -8.21 -1.77 -17.81
CA GLU A 577 -9.41 -2.06 -18.58
C GLU A 577 -10.56 -2.35 -17.60
N ARG A 578 -11.36 -1.34 -17.30
CA ARG A 578 -12.31 -1.34 -16.17
C ARG A 578 -11.58 -1.57 -14.85
N LYS A 579 -11.79 -2.73 -14.19
CA LYS A 579 -11.07 -3.12 -12.96
C LYS A 579 -9.80 -3.92 -13.24
N ASN A 580 -9.64 -4.43 -14.45
CA ASN A 580 -8.55 -5.33 -14.81
C ASN A 580 -7.26 -4.56 -15.11
N LEU A 581 -6.15 -5.15 -14.71
CA LEU A 581 -4.80 -4.73 -15.06
C LEU A 581 -4.33 -5.57 -16.26
N VAL A 582 -4.04 -4.92 -17.35
CA VAL A 582 -3.64 -5.56 -18.61
C VAL A 582 -2.25 -5.06 -19.00
N ALA A 583 -1.35 -5.99 -19.33
CA ALA A 583 -0.03 -5.64 -19.82
C ALA A 583 -0.12 -5.02 -21.21
N THR A 584 0.71 -4.01 -21.49
CA THR A 584 0.86 -3.42 -22.81
C THR A 584 1.94 -4.17 -23.61
N ALA A 585 2.06 -3.89 -24.89
CA ALA A 585 3.16 -4.42 -25.70
C ALA A 585 4.52 -4.09 -25.07
N THR A 586 4.74 -2.84 -24.63
CA THR A 586 5.97 -2.44 -23.93
C THR A 586 6.23 -3.30 -22.68
N GLY A 587 5.21 -3.55 -21.86
CA GLY A 587 5.36 -4.36 -20.64
C GLY A 587 5.68 -5.82 -20.94
N ILE A 588 5.01 -6.42 -21.93
CA ILE A 588 5.23 -7.82 -22.34
C ILE A 588 6.64 -7.98 -22.89
N GLU A 589 7.02 -7.14 -23.86
CA GLU A 589 8.32 -7.23 -24.54
C GLU A 589 9.47 -6.91 -23.57
N LEU A 590 9.28 -6.01 -22.60
CA LEU A 590 10.28 -5.76 -21.57
C LEU A 590 10.57 -7.03 -20.75
N ILE A 591 9.53 -7.72 -20.28
CA ILE A 591 9.72 -8.98 -19.53
C ILE A 591 10.34 -10.07 -20.40
N ASP A 592 9.99 -10.14 -21.67
CA ASP A 592 10.55 -11.13 -22.63
C ASP A 592 12.00 -10.82 -23.00
N THR A 593 12.43 -9.55 -22.89
CA THR A 593 13.79 -9.10 -23.19
C THR A 593 14.74 -9.32 -21.99
N ILE A 594 14.22 -9.40 -20.78
CA ILE A 594 15.04 -9.68 -19.60
C ILE A 594 15.40 -11.17 -19.59
N HIS A 595 16.68 -11.49 -19.82
CA HIS A 595 17.19 -12.87 -19.82
C HIS A 595 17.46 -13.38 -18.40
N GLU A 596 17.86 -12.51 -17.48
CA GLU A 596 18.11 -12.85 -16.07
C GLU A 596 16.80 -13.16 -15.34
N GLU A 597 16.52 -14.45 -15.12
CA GLU A 597 15.27 -14.90 -14.49
C GLU A 597 15.08 -14.34 -13.08
N LEU A 598 16.18 -14.19 -12.30
CA LEU A 598 16.10 -13.62 -10.96
C LEU A 598 15.54 -12.19 -10.94
N LEU A 599 15.78 -11.40 -11.99
CA LEU A 599 15.22 -10.04 -12.07
C LEU A 599 13.69 -10.04 -12.27
N LYS A 600 13.14 -11.12 -12.79
CA LYS A 600 11.69 -11.28 -13.05
C LYS A 600 10.97 -12.03 -11.95
N SER A 601 11.73 -12.76 -11.11
CA SER A 601 11.16 -13.60 -10.07
C SER A 601 11.08 -12.88 -8.71
N CYS A 602 10.20 -13.39 -7.84
CA CYS A 602 10.12 -12.94 -6.45
C CYS A 602 11.32 -13.44 -5.60
N GLU A 603 12.09 -14.41 -6.11
CA GLU A 603 13.20 -15.06 -5.39
C GLU A 603 14.32 -14.08 -5.06
N LEU A 604 14.67 -13.18 -5.99
CA LEU A 604 15.68 -12.15 -5.73
C LEU A 604 15.33 -11.33 -4.49
N THR A 605 14.07 -10.95 -4.36
CA THR A 605 13.60 -10.24 -3.16
C THR A 605 13.71 -11.13 -1.91
N GLY A 606 13.36 -12.42 -2.02
CA GLY A 606 13.50 -13.38 -0.93
C GLY A 606 14.94 -13.55 -0.46
N ILE A 607 15.88 -13.69 -1.41
CA ILE A 607 17.33 -13.78 -1.14
C ILE A 607 17.81 -12.54 -0.38
N TRP A 608 17.43 -11.34 -0.86
CA TRP A 608 17.84 -10.10 -0.23
C TRP A 608 17.25 -9.95 1.17
N GLU A 609 15.94 -10.17 1.36
CA GLU A 609 15.29 -10.06 2.66
C GLU A 609 15.91 -11.01 3.69
N LYS A 610 16.26 -12.24 3.27
CA LYS A 610 16.98 -13.18 4.11
C LYS A 610 18.36 -12.64 4.53
N LYS A 611 19.18 -12.21 3.55
CA LYS A 611 20.53 -11.67 3.83
C LYS A 611 20.48 -10.40 4.67
N LEU A 612 19.54 -9.48 4.41
CA LEU A 612 19.36 -8.25 5.19
C LEU A 612 18.95 -8.56 6.64
N ARG A 613 18.11 -9.57 6.86
CA ARG A 613 17.76 -10.05 8.19
C ARG A 613 18.98 -10.69 8.89
N ASP A 614 19.79 -11.44 8.16
CA ASP A 614 21.02 -12.03 8.69
C ASP A 614 22.05 -10.93 9.06
N ILE A 615 22.13 -9.82 8.31
CA ILE A 615 22.93 -8.64 8.67
C ILE A 615 22.40 -8.02 9.98
N GLU A 616 21.10 -7.82 10.11
CA GLU A 616 20.46 -7.30 11.32
C GLU A 616 20.76 -8.16 12.55
N HIS A 617 20.81 -9.49 12.38
CA HIS A 617 21.15 -10.44 13.43
C HIS A 617 22.66 -10.71 13.58
N LYS A 618 23.53 -9.98 12.88
CA LYS A 618 25.00 -10.14 12.87
C LYS A 618 25.47 -11.51 12.38
N LYS A 619 24.68 -12.19 11.53
CA LYS A 619 24.99 -13.50 10.95
C LYS A 619 25.58 -13.40 9.54
N TYR A 620 25.52 -12.24 8.90
CA TYR A 620 26.02 -11.99 7.56
C TYR A 620 26.74 -10.63 7.49
N ASP A 621 27.83 -10.57 6.73
CA ASP A 621 28.63 -9.34 6.59
C ASP A 621 27.98 -8.40 5.53
N PRO A 622 27.66 -7.15 5.88
CA PRO A 622 27.18 -6.15 4.92
C PRO A 622 28.09 -5.97 3.71
N ALA A 623 29.41 -6.03 3.90
CA ALA A 623 30.37 -5.87 2.82
C ALA A 623 30.31 -7.02 1.81
N MET A 624 30.11 -8.25 2.28
CA MET A 624 29.88 -9.40 1.39
C MET A 624 28.63 -9.22 0.56
N PHE A 625 27.52 -8.81 1.18
CA PHE A 625 26.28 -8.53 0.46
C PHE A 625 26.48 -7.54 -0.68
N ILE A 626 27.15 -6.41 -0.42
CA ILE A 626 27.39 -5.38 -1.43
C ILE A 626 28.34 -5.88 -2.53
N ASN A 627 29.37 -6.67 -2.19
CA ASN A 627 30.29 -7.21 -3.19
C ASN A 627 29.65 -8.24 -4.10
N GLU A 628 28.79 -9.11 -3.58
CA GLU A 628 27.99 -10.03 -4.40
C GLU A 628 27.08 -9.28 -5.36
N LEU A 629 26.44 -8.19 -4.93
CA LEU A 629 25.62 -7.38 -5.81
C LEU A 629 26.41 -6.65 -6.89
N LYS A 630 27.63 -6.17 -6.57
CA LYS A 630 28.53 -5.60 -7.57
C LYS A 630 28.91 -6.62 -8.63
N GLN A 631 29.21 -7.85 -8.22
CA GLN A 631 29.50 -8.94 -9.13
C GLN A 631 28.29 -9.27 -10.01
N GLN A 632 27.13 -9.50 -9.38
CA GLN A 632 25.89 -9.80 -10.10
C GLN A 632 25.56 -8.76 -11.15
N ILE A 633 25.66 -7.46 -10.81
CA ILE A 633 25.36 -6.40 -11.80
C ILE A 633 26.41 -6.33 -12.92
N THR A 634 27.68 -6.67 -12.62
CA THR A 634 28.75 -6.74 -13.61
C THR A 634 28.47 -7.86 -14.60
N ASP A 635 28.03 -9.02 -14.11
CA ASP A 635 27.68 -10.17 -14.95
C ASP A 635 26.47 -9.85 -15.84
N ILE A 636 25.40 -9.28 -15.27
CA ILE A 636 24.22 -8.82 -16.04
C ILE A 636 24.62 -7.81 -17.12
N VAL A 637 25.50 -6.85 -16.83
CA VAL A 637 25.96 -5.87 -17.81
C VAL A 637 26.72 -6.56 -18.94
N ASN A 638 27.63 -7.46 -18.62
CA ASN A 638 28.42 -8.20 -19.60
C ASN A 638 27.56 -9.07 -20.51
N ASP A 639 26.59 -9.79 -19.94
CA ASP A 639 25.69 -10.67 -20.71
C ASP A 639 24.78 -9.88 -21.66
N VAL A 640 24.19 -8.78 -21.18
CA VAL A 640 23.38 -7.90 -22.03
C VAL A 640 24.21 -7.20 -23.10
N LEU A 641 25.45 -6.83 -22.82
CA LEU A 641 26.33 -6.24 -23.85
C LEU A 641 26.69 -7.23 -24.96
N ARG A 642 26.81 -8.53 -24.65
CA ARG A 642 27.04 -9.61 -25.58
C ARG A 642 25.84 -9.97 -26.43
N ASP A 643 24.64 -9.56 -26.05
CA ASP A 643 23.43 -9.81 -26.81
C ASP A 643 23.48 -9.06 -28.17
N ASN A 644 23.52 -9.80 -29.25
CA ASN A 644 23.54 -9.29 -30.64
C ASN A 644 22.19 -9.46 -31.36
N SER A 645 21.11 -9.69 -30.60
CA SER A 645 19.78 -10.00 -31.16
C SER A 645 19.11 -8.82 -31.90
N ASN A 646 19.64 -7.60 -31.77
CA ASN A 646 19.02 -6.36 -32.27
C ASN A 646 17.55 -6.19 -31.87
N ARG A 647 17.15 -6.77 -30.74
CA ARG A 647 15.80 -6.60 -30.17
C ARG A 647 15.57 -5.17 -29.75
N HIS A 648 14.35 -4.72 -29.93
CA HIS A 648 13.91 -3.44 -29.41
C HIS A 648 12.53 -3.61 -28.76
N VAL A 649 12.32 -2.95 -27.63
CA VAL A 649 11.04 -2.94 -26.92
C VAL A 649 10.13 -1.90 -27.59
N THR A 650 8.96 -2.32 -28.04
CA THR A 650 7.94 -1.48 -28.66
C THR A 650 7.43 -0.44 -27.65
N ILE A 651 7.30 0.80 -28.10
CA ILE A 651 6.80 1.89 -27.27
C ILE A 651 5.29 1.98 -27.40
N THR A 652 4.58 1.73 -26.31
CA THR A 652 3.14 2.00 -26.22
C THR A 652 2.90 3.50 -26.09
N THR A 653 2.22 4.10 -27.06
CA THR A 653 1.87 5.52 -27.07
C THR A 653 0.59 5.78 -26.27
N GLU A 654 0.27 7.07 -26.01
CA GLU A 654 -1.03 7.43 -25.40
C GLU A 654 -2.22 7.10 -26.33
N GLU A 655 -2.01 7.14 -27.63
CA GLU A 655 -3.01 6.76 -28.61
C GLU A 655 -3.30 5.26 -28.57
N ASP A 656 -2.26 4.44 -28.38
CA ASP A 656 -2.42 2.98 -28.25
C ASP A 656 -3.18 2.62 -26.96
N LEU A 657 -2.96 3.36 -25.88
CA LEU A 657 -3.71 3.17 -24.65
C LEU A 657 -5.20 3.51 -24.77
N LYS A 658 -5.57 4.40 -25.71
CA LYS A 658 -6.97 4.79 -26.00
C LYS A 658 -7.66 3.80 -26.94
N LYS A 659 -6.93 3.03 -27.73
CA LYS A 659 -7.51 2.02 -28.63
C LYS A 659 -8.06 0.85 -27.80
N ARG A 660 -9.36 0.55 -27.95
CA ARG A 660 -9.92 -0.70 -27.39
C ARG A 660 -9.30 -1.90 -28.10
N PRO A 661 -8.91 -2.97 -27.38
CA PRO A 661 -8.47 -4.19 -28.04
C PRO A 661 -9.59 -4.70 -28.95
N ALA A 662 -9.25 -4.97 -30.20
CA ALA A 662 -10.17 -5.64 -31.10
C ALA A 662 -10.52 -6.99 -30.45
N LYS A 663 -11.83 -7.25 -30.23
CA LYS A 663 -12.29 -8.59 -29.83
C LYS A 663 -11.76 -9.58 -30.85
N LYS A 664 -10.85 -10.47 -30.46
CA LYS A 664 -10.54 -11.68 -31.22
C LYS A 664 -11.84 -12.52 -31.23
N THR A 665 -12.63 -12.34 -32.28
CA THR A 665 -13.74 -13.22 -32.58
C THR A 665 -13.13 -14.57 -32.98
N ALA A 666 -13.30 -15.56 -32.12
CA ALA A 666 -13.10 -16.95 -32.49
C ALA A 666 -14.09 -17.26 -33.63
N ALA A 667 -13.58 -17.41 -34.84
CA ALA A 667 -14.35 -17.83 -35.99
C ALA A 667 -14.63 -19.32 -35.85
N ALA A 668 -15.75 -19.69 -35.24
CA ALA A 668 -16.35 -20.99 -35.42
C ALA A 668 -17.18 -20.93 -36.70
N LYS A 669 -16.64 -21.50 -37.77
CA LYS A 669 -17.43 -21.86 -38.94
C LYS A 669 -18.41 -22.98 -38.55
N SER A 670 -19.69 -22.67 -38.49
CA SER A 670 -20.73 -23.69 -38.69
C SER A 670 -21.47 -23.38 -39.99
N THR A 671 -21.23 -24.20 -40.97
CA THR A 671 -22.01 -24.32 -42.18
C THR A 671 -23.37 -24.93 -41.84
N ALA A 672 -24.42 -24.15 -41.96
CA ALA A 672 -25.75 -24.67 -42.10
C ALA A 672 -26.50 -23.83 -43.14
N THR A 673 -26.62 -24.43 -44.31
CA THR A 673 -27.46 -24.04 -45.45
C THR A 673 -28.92 -23.94 -45.03
N ARG A 674 -29.54 -22.78 -45.23
CA ARG A 674 -31.00 -22.71 -45.37
C ARG A 674 -31.38 -21.67 -46.43
N LYS A 675 -31.79 -22.19 -47.60
CA LYS A 675 -32.42 -21.42 -48.71
C LYS A 675 -33.75 -20.82 -48.26
N LYS A 676 -34.01 -19.58 -48.66
CA LYS A 676 -35.35 -19.06 -48.95
C LYS A 676 -35.28 -17.94 -49.96
N PRO A 677 -36.37 -17.79 -50.77
CA PRO A 677 -36.23 -17.30 -52.16
C PRO A 677 -36.52 -15.81 -52.35
N ALA A 678 -36.20 -15.41 -53.57
CA ALA A 678 -36.22 -14.06 -54.13
C ALA A 678 -37.64 -13.45 -54.28
N ALA A 679 -37.71 -12.13 -54.23
CA ALA A 679 -38.69 -11.34 -54.94
C ALA A 679 -38.03 -10.06 -55.47
N LYS A 680 -38.22 -9.88 -56.77
CA LYS A 680 -37.76 -8.84 -57.67
C LYS A 680 -38.54 -7.50 -57.51
N LYS A 681 -37.89 -6.37 -57.78
CA LYS A 681 -38.22 -5.34 -58.83
C LYS A 681 -37.31 -4.14 -58.59
N GLN A 682 -36.43 -3.78 -59.49
CA GLN A 682 -36.48 -2.97 -60.72
C GLN A 682 -37.17 -1.60 -60.48
N THR A 683 -36.64 -0.47 -60.85
CA THR A 683 -35.89 0.15 -61.93
C THR A 683 -35.75 1.63 -61.51
N ASP A 684 -35.01 2.59 -62.00
CA ASP A 684 -34.12 2.86 -63.09
C ASP A 684 -33.56 4.29 -62.91
N LYS A 685 -32.35 4.52 -63.38
CA LYS A 685 -31.81 5.70 -64.12
C LYS A 685 -32.08 7.12 -63.54
N ALA A 686 -31.22 8.10 -63.53
CA ALA A 686 -30.08 8.49 -64.31
C ALA A 686 -29.48 9.81 -63.75
N ALA A 687 -28.20 10.03 -63.94
CA ALA A 687 -27.54 11.35 -63.84
C ALA A 687 -27.81 12.17 -65.13
N PRO A 688 -27.47 13.46 -65.25
CA PRO A 688 -26.20 14.09 -64.95
C PRO A 688 -26.20 15.60 -64.55
N ALA A 689 -25.05 16.00 -64.02
CA ALA A 689 -24.26 17.24 -64.17
C ALA A 689 -24.89 18.65 -64.05
N SER A 690 -24.37 19.52 -63.24
CA SER A 690 -23.38 20.56 -63.47
C SER A 690 -23.57 21.80 -62.58
N THR A 691 -22.43 22.31 -62.16
CA THR A 691 -22.03 23.72 -61.93
C THR A 691 -22.65 24.57 -60.85
N GLY A 692 -21.77 25.05 -59.95
CA GLY A 692 -21.73 26.46 -59.65
C GLY A 692 -21.84 26.90 -58.21
N ALA A 693 -20.70 27.22 -57.63
CA ALA A 693 -20.42 28.38 -56.77
C ALA A 693 -21.08 28.58 -55.40
N SER A 694 -20.17 28.57 -54.44
CA SER A 694 -20.03 29.58 -53.35
C SER A 694 -21.13 29.80 -52.34
N ALA A 695 -20.88 29.38 -51.12
CA ALA A 695 -20.86 30.15 -49.87
C ALA A 695 -21.02 29.25 -48.65
N ALA A 696 -20.06 29.28 -47.74
CA ALA A 696 -20.16 28.80 -46.35
C ALA A 696 -20.93 29.80 -45.50
N PRO A 697 -21.25 29.55 -44.24
CA PRO A 697 -21.25 28.31 -43.44
C PRO A 697 -22.50 28.10 -42.60
N ALA A 698 -22.74 26.90 -42.15
CA ALA A 698 -23.45 26.70 -40.88
C ALA A 698 -23.12 25.29 -40.33
N SER A 699 -22.61 25.30 -39.14
CA SER A 699 -22.25 24.18 -38.30
C SER A 699 -23.48 23.34 -37.92
N SER A 700 -23.40 22.05 -38.17
CA SER A 700 -24.30 21.06 -37.58
C SER A 700 -23.54 20.22 -36.53
N ILE A 701 -24.10 20.22 -35.32
CA ILE A 701 -23.73 19.50 -34.15
C ILE A 701 -24.18 18.04 -34.29
N PRO A 702 -23.37 17.03 -33.94
CA PRO A 702 -23.88 15.68 -33.78
C PRO A 702 -24.47 15.51 -32.36
N SER A 703 -25.69 15.03 -32.30
CA SER A 703 -26.45 14.65 -31.13
C SER A 703 -25.83 13.44 -30.41
N ALA A 704 -25.77 13.55 -29.09
CA ALA A 704 -25.40 12.47 -28.16
C ALA A 704 -26.65 11.66 -27.75
N PRO A 705 -26.48 10.37 -27.34
CA PRO A 705 -27.60 9.57 -26.86
C PRO A 705 -27.85 9.81 -25.37
N ASP A 706 -29.16 9.71 -25.05
CA ASP A 706 -29.78 9.98 -23.76
C ASP A 706 -29.28 9.17 -22.57
N GLY A 707 -29.15 9.86 -21.43
CA GLY A 707 -29.02 9.35 -20.08
C GLY A 707 -29.32 10.48 -19.11
N ALA A 708 -30.59 10.62 -18.67
CA ALA A 708 -31.14 11.77 -17.97
C ALA A 708 -30.50 12.04 -16.61
N LEU A 709 -29.90 13.23 -16.48
CA LEU A 709 -29.82 14.02 -15.24
C LEU A 709 -30.30 15.41 -15.58
N SER A 710 -31.14 16.02 -14.71
CA SER A 710 -31.74 17.34 -14.91
C SER A 710 -30.68 18.36 -15.34
N PRO A 711 -30.91 19.12 -16.40
CA PRO A 711 -29.91 20.05 -16.91
C PRO A 711 -29.72 21.20 -15.91
N ASP A 712 -28.46 21.41 -15.54
CA ASP A 712 -28.03 22.58 -14.76
C ASP A 712 -28.42 23.84 -15.53
N PRO A 713 -29.31 24.70 -14.99
CA PRO A 713 -29.95 25.75 -15.73
C PRO A 713 -29.02 26.84 -16.28
N LEU A 714 -27.77 26.84 -15.86
CA LEU A 714 -26.76 27.80 -16.33
C LEU A 714 -25.90 27.28 -17.48
N VAL A 715 -25.75 25.97 -17.63
CA VAL A 715 -24.90 25.38 -18.66
C VAL A 715 -25.55 25.47 -20.03
N GLY A 716 -24.79 25.96 -21.01
CA GLY A 716 -25.28 26.16 -22.36
C GLY A 716 -25.88 27.57 -22.65
N GLN A 717 -26.12 28.38 -21.61
CA GLN A 717 -26.58 29.76 -21.81
C GLN A 717 -25.50 30.64 -22.45
N PRO A 718 -25.84 31.70 -23.20
CA PRO A 718 -24.89 32.67 -23.72
C PRO A 718 -24.05 33.29 -22.60
N CYS A 719 -22.76 33.47 -22.83
CA CYS A 719 -21.85 34.06 -21.85
C CYS A 719 -22.21 35.56 -21.65
N PRO A 720 -22.50 36.00 -20.42
CA PRO A 720 -22.90 37.38 -20.14
C PRO A 720 -21.76 38.41 -20.29
N VAL A 721 -20.51 37.94 -20.41
CA VAL A 721 -19.34 38.84 -20.55
C VAL A 721 -18.95 39.06 -22.02
N CYS A 722 -18.90 38.01 -22.82
CA CYS A 722 -18.49 38.15 -24.23
C CYS A 722 -19.64 38.03 -25.25
N GLY A 723 -20.81 37.55 -24.86
CA GLY A 723 -21.94 37.32 -25.75
C GLY A 723 -21.77 36.29 -26.86
N GLN A 724 -20.52 35.85 -27.12
CA GLN A 724 -20.17 34.97 -28.24
C GLN A 724 -19.87 33.53 -27.82
N GLY A 725 -19.59 33.28 -26.55
CA GLY A 725 -19.41 31.97 -25.98
C GLY A 725 -20.62 31.54 -25.16
N HIS A 726 -20.63 30.28 -24.72
CA HIS A 726 -21.66 29.76 -23.82
C HIS A 726 -21.05 29.33 -22.48
N ILE A 727 -21.90 29.25 -21.45
CA ILE A 727 -21.47 28.87 -20.10
C ILE A 727 -21.20 27.37 -20.08
N ILE A 728 -19.99 26.97 -19.61
CA ILE A 728 -19.58 25.60 -19.40
C ILE A 728 -19.29 25.37 -17.90
N LYS A 729 -19.57 24.18 -17.40
CA LYS A 729 -19.29 23.77 -16.02
C LYS A 729 -17.87 23.24 -15.91
N GLY A 730 -17.01 23.94 -15.18
CA GLY A 730 -15.67 23.49 -14.82
C GLY A 730 -15.67 22.68 -13.52
N LYS A 731 -14.49 22.32 -13.02
CA LYS A 731 -14.37 21.55 -11.76
C LYS A 731 -14.70 22.35 -10.49
N THR A 732 -14.54 23.66 -10.51
CA THR A 732 -14.68 24.55 -9.34
C THR A 732 -15.56 25.77 -9.58
N ALA A 733 -15.98 26.03 -10.81
CA ALA A 733 -16.79 27.18 -11.18
C ALA A 733 -17.35 27.03 -12.59
N TYR A 734 -18.39 27.80 -12.93
CA TYR A 734 -18.81 28.02 -14.30
C TYR A 734 -17.81 28.95 -15.01
N GLY A 735 -17.52 28.70 -16.28
CA GLY A 735 -16.66 29.51 -17.13
C GLY A 735 -17.25 29.70 -18.51
N CYS A 736 -16.63 30.53 -19.34
CA CYS A 736 -17.03 30.70 -20.75
C CYS A 736 -16.29 29.68 -21.65
N SER A 737 -16.97 29.11 -22.65
CA SER A 737 -16.36 28.24 -23.65
C SER A 737 -15.19 28.90 -24.39
N ARG A 738 -15.20 30.24 -24.50
CA ARG A 738 -14.13 31.04 -25.13
C ARG A 738 -13.10 31.62 -24.14
N TRP A 739 -12.89 30.96 -23.02
CA TRP A 739 -11.90 31.40 -22.01
C TRP A 739 -10.46 31.45 -22.55
N ARG A 740 -10.13 30.58 -23.50
CA ARG A 740 -8.80 30.56 -24.17
C ARG A 740 -8.61 31.74 -25.11
N GLU A 741 -9.69 32.36 -25.55
CA GLU A 741 -9.70 33.53 -26.41
C GLU A 741 -9.84 34.85 -25.62
N GLY A 742 -9.61 34.80 -24.31
CA GLY A 742 -9.54 35.96 -23.42
C GLY A 742 -10.82 36.30 -22.68
N CYS A 743 -11.91 35.53 -22.77
CA CYS A 743 -13.10 35.80 -21.98
C CYS A 743 -12.91 35.48 -20.49
N THR A 744 -13.12 36.46 -19.62
CA THR A 744 -12.87 36.40 -18.17
C THR A 744 -14.07 35.92 -17.34
N PHE A 745 -15.20 35.51 -17.97
CA PHE A 745 -16.36 35.04 -17.23
C PHE A 745 -16.07 33.88 -16.32
N ARG A 746 -16.28 34.05 -15.01
CA ARG A 746 -16.19 33.01 -13.99
C ARG A 746 -17.22 33.24 -12.89
N LYS A 747 -18.04 32.25 -12.57
CA LYS A 747 -19.03 32.26 -11.49
C LYS A 747 -18.81 31.00 -10.65
N ALA A 748 -18.61 31.14 -9.34
CA ALA A 748 -18.50 29.99 -8.41
C ALA A 748 -19.82 29.20 -8.36
N PHE A 749 -19.76 27.92 -8.02
CA PHE A 749 -20.95 27.07 -7.84
C PHE A 749 -21.79 27.53 -6.68
#